data_65b0371c8efa6f6bf74d827a87adcc50
#
_entry.id   65b0371c8efa6f6bf74d827a87adcc50
#
_cell.length_a   1.000
_cell.length_b   1.000
_cell.length_c   1.000
_cell.angle_alpha   90.00
_cell.angle_beta   90.00
_cell.angle_gamma   90.00
#
_symmetry.space_group_name_H-M   'P 1'
#
loop_
_entity.id
_entity.type
_entity.pdbx_description
1 polymer ?
#
loop_
_entity_poly.entity_id
_entity_poly.type
_entity_poly.pdbx_seq_one_letter_code
_entity_poly.pdbx_strand_id
1 'polypeptide(L)'
;MKGIMITGILVSSFVAVHAQNQNSSVALDLKFEVRSANYKNTDQALSILQISRTDKKTLQPTGWSVFFNGRGMKVADEDASKAAIVHVNGDLFKLVGKGGSPAALQSYRLVSDLPNNVSDLPQGFYLVWDKAPEQGVIFNKVSISSRVDRTKAEQALAEKDYTQNALVKSRSADQLSPVFPTPLDYRKTAGTFTISSGLKISTDPMFAAESDLLAKGLSAATGAQIEVGGQGAGPQIVFAKDTMASAEAYRMTIKPQEIRISASGAAGAFYAVQSIKSMLPASTLVKPQAAIQIAAAEIYDKPRFGLRAFMLEVGRNFQPKSEVLKVLDLMAQYKLNVLHFHLNDDEGWRLEIPGLPELTEVGSKRGHTTKDQNNLLPSYGSGPKVNVNSGSGYYSRADYIEILKYAKQRHIKVIPEIETPGHARAAIKSMDARYQKYMKAGDRAKAEEYLLRDLQDQSTYRSVQGWNDNVIDVAVPSAYHFLEKVVDEMMAMYKDAGAELETVHFGGDEVPAGVWTKSPAAAKIVGQVAGVGHTDDLWTYYFGKVNELLKKRNLYLSGWEEIGLHKQLVNGKRSMVLNPNFATENFHADVWNNTEGNEDLAYKLANAGYQVTLTNVSNLYFDLAATKSYVEPGQYWGGYVDMDKPFYFVPMDYYKTSKEDSRGEPVDPAVFKDKVRLNEAAKKNIIGLQAPLWSETIRTPERLEYMLLPKLLSLSERAWAKDPEWATESDLSKSESLYNEAWLDFVHVVGLREMPRLDYLAGGFNYRIPPPGVHVNGGHVAANVLIPGLTIRYTTDGSEVRSSSPLYKQPLTAKGTIKFAAFNQLGRAGATVTVKN
;
A
#
# COMPACT_ATOMS: atom_id res chain seq x y z
N MET A 1 -40.80 59.68 27.87
CA MET A 1 -39.88 60.65 27.27
C MET A 1 -38.76 59.85 26.53
N LYS A 2 -38.49 60.24 25.34
CA LYS A 2 -37.67 59.61 24.35
C LYS A 2 -36.21 59.41 24.76
N GLY A 3 -35.70 58.16 24.68
CA GLY A 3 -34.27 57.87 24.80
C GLY A 3 -33.74 57.43 23.42
N ILE A 4 -32.74 58.14 22.98
CA ILE A 4 -32.07 57.97 21.68
C ILE A 4 -31.04 56.83 21.77
N MET A 5 -31.19 55.84 20.94
CA MET A 5 -30.20 54.77 20.71
C MET A 5 -29.19 55.26 19.67
N ILE A 6 -27.91 55.32 20.03
CA ILE A 6 -26.80 55.57 19.10
C ILE A 6 -26.21 54.24 18.72
N THR A 7 -26.44 53.84 17.47
CA THR A 7 -25.84 52.65 16.86
C THR A 7 -24.48 53.04 16.28
N GLY A 8 -23.40 52.58 16.92
CA GLY A 8 -22.04 52.73 16.40
C GLY A 8 -21.80 51.66 15.32
N ILE A 9 -21.64 52.10 14.08
CA ILE A 9 -21.23 51.26 12.97
C ILE A 9 -19.70 51.13 13.00
N LEU A 10 -19.19 50.00 13.43
CA LEU A 10 -17.79 49.59 13.19
C LEU A 10 -17.65 49.13 11.72
N VAL A 11 -17.07 49.99 10.90
CA VAL A 11 -16.60 49.63 9.55
C VAL A 11 -15.28 48.90 9.72
N SER A 12 -15.33 47.58 9.76
CA SER A 12 -14.15 46.70 9.57
C SER A 12 -13.83 46.65 8.07
N SER A 13 -12.80 47.39 7.66
CA SER A 13 -12.20 47.29 6.33
C SER A 13 -11.58 45.91 6.14
N PHE A 14 -12.34 44.98 5.56
CA PHE A 14 -11.80 43.76 4.96
C PHE A 14 -11.01 44.16 3.71
N VAL A 15 -9.69 44.21 3.80
CA VAL A 15 -8.82 44.17 2.62
C VAL A 15 -8.96 42.74 2.09
N ALA A 16 -9.86 42.55 1.12
CA ALA A 16 -9.92 41.36 0.33
C ALA A 16 -8.65 41.31 -0.56
N VAL A 17 -7.65 40.57 -0.12
CA VAL A 17 -6.57 40.13 -1.00
C VAL A 17 -7.23 39.19 -2.03
N HIS A 18 -7.60 39.75 -3.16
CA HIS A 18 -7.94 38.99 -4.34
C HIS A 18 -6.68 38.26 -4.78
N ALA A 19 -6.47 37.02 -4.28
CA ALA A 19 -5.63 36.04 -4.94
C ALA A 19 -6.28 35.82 -6.32
N GLN A 20 -5.76 36.47 -7.35
CA GLN A 20 -6.08 36.18 -8.72
C GLN A 20 -5.64 34.74 -8.98
N ASN A 21 -6.59 33.82 -8.89
CA ASN A 21 -6.49 32.48 -9.45
C ASN A 21 -6.43 32.64 -10.97
N GLN A 22 -5.26 33.01 -11.50
CA GLN A 22 -4.99 32.88 -12.91
C GLN A 22 -4.88 31.36 -13.21
N ASN A 23 -6.01 30.79 -13.61
CA ASN A 23 -6.04 29.53 -14.35
C ASN A 23 -5.32 29.75 -15.69
N SER A 24 -3.99 29.69 -15.69
CA SER A 24 -3.20 29.74 -16.90
C SER A 24 -3.26 28.38 -17.62
N SER A 25 -4.44 28.02 -18.14
CA SER A 25 -4.54 26.96 -19.14
C SER A 25 -4.11 27.53 -20.48
N VAL A 26 -3.26 26.81 -21.17
CA VAL A 26 -2.93 27.13 -22.54
C VAL A 26 -4.03 26.55 -23.45
N ALA A 27 -4.42 27.27 -24.49
CA ALA A 27 -5.41 26.79 -25.48
C ALA A 27 -4.83 25.71 -26.40
N LEU A 28 -4.25 24.68 -25.75
CA LEU A 28 -3.64 23.51 -26.39
C LEU A 28 -4.22 22.23 -25.78
N ASP A 29 -4.53 21.27 -26.66
CA ASP A 29 -4.85 19.89 -26.29
C ASP A 29 -3.64 18.99 -26.58
N LEU A 30 -3.46 17.97 -25.75
CA LEU A 30 -2.45 16.93 -25.95
C LEU A 30 -3.14 15.57 -26.09
N LYS A 31 -2.73 14.81 -27.10
CA LYS A 31 -3.12 13.41 -27.27
C LYS A 31 -1.87 12.53 -27.30
N PHE A 32 -1.84 11.52 -26.45
CA PHE A 32 -0.85 10.43 -26.49
C PHE A 32 -1.57 9.13 -26.84
N GLU A 33 -1.09 8.42 -27.85
CA GLU A 33 -1.73 7.20 -28.33
C GLU A 33 -0.69 6.14 -28.70
N VAL A 34 -0.71 4.99 -28.02
CA VAL A 34 0.08 3.81 -28.41
C VAL A 34 -0.56 3.21 -29.66
N ARG A 35 0.16 3.24 -30.78
CA ARG A 35 -0.34 2.83 -32.12
C ARG A 35 -0.04 1.41 -32.48
N SER A 36 1.14 0.91 -32.11
CA SER A 36 1.64 -0.40 -32.50
C SER A 36 2.49 -1.00 -31.39
N ALA A 37 2.43 -2.32 -31.24
CA ALA A 37 3.27 -3.11 -30.33
C ALA A 37 4.61 -3.54 -31.00
N ASN A 38 4.78 -3.27 -32.29
CA ASN A 38 5.89 -3.81 -33.08
C ASN A 38 6.40 -2.74 -34.05
N TYR A 39 7.23 -1.83 -33.52
CA TYR A 39 7.83 -0.78 -34.35
C TYR A 39 9.03 -1.32 -35.13
N LYS A 40 8.97 -1.22 -36.46
CA LYS A 40 10.02 -1.72 -37.36
C LYS A 40 10.41 -3.18 -37.13
N ASN A 41 9.42 -4.04 -36.80
CA ASN A 41 9.61 -5.46 -36.48
C ASN A 41 10.52 -5.72 -35.26
N THR A 42 10.48 -4.83 -34.28
CA THR A 42 11.13 -4.98 -32.97
C THR A 42 10.06 -5.16 -31.87
N ASP A 43 10.47 -5.53 -30.65
CA ASP A 43 9.59 -5.63 -29.48
C ASP A 43 9.23 -4.25 -28.89
N GLN A 44 9.54 -3.16 -29.60
CA GLN A 44 9.25 -1.80 -29.15
C GLN A 44 7.91 -1.30 -29.66
N ALA A 45 7.21 -0.55 -28.82
CA ALA A 45 5.96 0.11 -29.17
C ALA A 45 6.22 1.44 -29.87
N LEU A 46 5.37 1.75 -30.87
CA LEU A 46 5.26 3.08 -31.45
C LEU A 46 4.10 3.83 -30.80
N SER A 47 4.37 5.00 -30.28
CA SER A 47 3.37 5.94 -29.76
C SER A 47 3.38 7.25 -30.56
N ILE A 48 2.23 7.91 -30.62
CA ILE A 48 2.10 9.24 -31.22
C ILE A 48 1.71 10.22 -30.11
N LEU A 49 2.55 11.24 -29.91
CA LEU A 49 2.20 12.41 -29.10
C LEU A 49 1.81 13.54 -30.07
N GLN A 50 0.61 14.03 -29.94
CA GLN A 50 0.06 15.10 -30.78
C GLN A 50 -0.34 16.29 -29.89
N ILE A 51 0.13 17.49 -30.27
CA ILE A 51 -0.28 18.75 -29.66
C ILE A 51 -1.13 19.50 -30.71
N SER A 52 -2.32 19.89 -30.33
CA SER A 52 -3.25 20.62 -31.18
C SER A 52 -3.77 21.87 -30.48
N ARG A 53 -4.09 22.87 -31.28
CA ARG A 53 -4.58 24.14 -30.78
C ARG A 53 -6.09 24.17 -30.74
N THR A 54 -6.67 24.80 -29.69
CA THR A 54 -8.13 24.94 -29.54
C THR A 54 -8.64 26.35 -29.84
N ASP A 55 -7.74 27.35 -29.99
CA ASP A 55 -8.08 28.72 -30.37
C ASP A 55 -7.42 29.18 -31.65
N LYS A 56 -7.84 30.33 -32.19
CA LYS A 56 -7.31 30.93 -33.45
C LYS A 56 -6.16 31.91 -33.25
N LYS A 57 -5.66 32.09 -31.98
CA LYS A 57 -4.61 33.09 -31.72
C LYS A 57 -3.24 32.58 -32.17
N THR A 58 -2.40 33.44 -32.68
CA THR A 58 -1.03 33.11 -33.07
C THR A 58 -0.15 33.02 -31.81
N LEU A 59 0.42 31.87 -31.53
CA LEU A 59 1.45 31.75 -30.50
C LEU A 59 2.76 32.35 -31.05
N GLN A 60 3.42 33.17 -30.24
CA GLN A 60 4.78 33.66 -30.55
C GLN A 60 5.73 32.45 -30.62
N PRO A 61 6.61 32.36 -31.63
CA PRO A 61 7.62 31.30 -31.68
C PRO A 61 8.61 31.50 -30.51
N THR A 62 8.50 30.67 -29.49
CA THR A 62 9.46 30.62 -28.37
C THR A 62 9.80 29.16 -28.13
N GLY A 63 11.01 28.89 -27.60
CA GLY A 63 11.36 27.54 -27.15
C GLY A 63 10.38 27.01 -26.10
N TRP A 64 10.17 25.73 -26.09
CA TRP A 64 9.20 25.08 -25.24
C TRP A 64 9.62 23.64 -24.93
N SER A 65 9.11 23.13 -23.81
CA SER A 65 9.24 21.73 -23.43
C SER A 65 7.91 21.20 -22.90
N VAL A 66 7.57 19.94 -23.22
CA VAL A 66 6.47 19.20 -22.62
C VAL A 66 7.05 18.22 -21.63
N PHE A 67 6.73 18.42 -20.36
CA PHE A 67 7.10 17.55 -19.28
C PHE A 67 6.05 16.46 -19.05
N PHE A 68 6.50 15.27 -18.62
CA PHE A 68 5.62 14.15 -18.25
C PHE A 68 6.36 13.17 -17.34
N ASN A 69 5.60 12.40 -16.59
CA ASN A 69 6.10 11.29 -15.80
C ASN A 69 5.87 9.97 -16.55
N GLY A 70 6.80 9.04 -16.48
CA GLY A 70 6.65 7.74 -17.13
C GLY A 70 7.95 6.95 -17.22
N ARG A 71 7.92 5.88 -18.00
CA ARG A 71 9.10 5.07 -18.31
C ARG A 71 9.91 5.68 -19.43
N GLY A 72 11.15 5.22 -19.59
CA GLY A 72 12.06 5.69 -20.64
C GLY A 72 11.46 5.52 -22.05
N MET A 73 11.48 6.60 -22.82
CA MET A 73 11.12 6.61 -24.23
C MET A 73 12.04 7.53 -25.02
N LYS A 74 12.08 7.34 -26.32
CA LYS A 74 12.87 8.17 -27.23
C LYS A 74 12.04 8.65 -28.41
N VAL A 75 12.44 9.76 -29.01
CA VAL A 75 11.88 10.21 -30.29
C VAL A 75 12.34 9.23 -31.38
N ALA A 76 11.44 8.80 -32.26
CA ALA A 76 11.78 7.97 -33.42
C ALA A 76 12.77 8.69 -34.33
N ASP A 77 13.65 7.95 -34.98
CA ASP A 77 14.71 8.51 -35.81
C ASP A 77 14.19 9.48 -36.90
N GLU A 78 13.01 9.19 -37.44
CA GLU A 78 12.34 10.01 -38.46
C GLU A 78 11.88 11.39 -37.96
N ASP A 79 11.74 11.54 -36.63
CA ASP A 79 11.35 12.78 -35.96
C ASP A 79 12.47 13.40 -35.14
N ALA A 80 13.69 12.81 -35.14
CA ALA A 80 14.83 13.26 -34.35
C ALA A 80 15.29 14.69 -34.66
N SER A 81 15.02 15.21 -35.86
CA SER A 81 15.26 16.60 -36.20
C SER A 81 14.23 17.58 -35.64
N LYS A 82 13.04 17.08 -35.21
CA LYS A 82 11.92 17.91 -34.73
C LYS A 82 11.94 18.07 -33.21
N ALA A 83 12.39 17.05 -32.48
CA ALA A 83 12.39 17.04 -31.04
C ALA A 83 13.41 16.06 -30.45
N ALA A 84 13.61 16.17 -29.13
CA ALA A 84 14.37 15.18 -28.35
C ALA A 84 13.67 14.94 -27.02
N ILE A 85 13.76 13.72 -26.49
CA ILE A 85 13.39 13.44 -25.10
C ILE A 85 14.63 13.50 -24.25
N VAL A 86 14.51 14.19 -23.12
CA VAL A 86 15.55 14.33 -22.10
C VAL A 86 14.99 13.78 -20.79
N HIS A 87 15.71 12.86 -20.15
CA HIS A 87 15.48 12.43 -18.78
C HIS A 87 15.89 13.57 -17.85
N VAL A 88 15.01 13.98 -16.95
CA VAL A 88 15.30 15.06 -15.98
C VAL A 88 15.87 14.45 -14.71
N ASN A 89 15.07 13.71 -13.98
CA ASN A 89 15.46 12.90 -12.80
C ASN A 89 14.26 12.03 -12.37
N GLY A 90 14.50 10.90 -11.70
CA GLY A 90 13.43 9.99 -11.32
C GLY A 90 12.61 9.52 -12.52
N ASP A 91 11.30 9.61 -12.43
CA ASP A 91 10.37 9.28 -13.51
C ASP A 91 10.01 10.49 -14.41
N LEU A 92 10.65 11.66 -14.19
CA LEU A 92 10.36 12.89 -14.92
C LEU A 92 11.18 13.00 -16.21
N PHE A 93 10.46 13.18 -17.30
CA PHE A 93 11.03 13.39 -18.64
C PHE A 93 10.48 14.69 -19.25
N LYS A 94 11.19 15.21 -20.26
CA LYS A 94 10.70 16.31 -21.10
C LYS A 94 10.97 16.06 -22.59
N LEU A 95 9.97 16.33 -23.39
CA LEU A 95 10.11 16.47 -24.85
C LEU A 95 10.47 17.92 -25.15
N VAL A 96 11.64 18.15 -25.74
CA VAL A 96 12.15 19.46 -26.15
C VAL A 96 11.97 19.62 -27.63
N GLY A 97 11.21 20.64 -28.07
CA GLY A 97 11.04 20.96 -29.50
C GLY A 97 12.30 21.58 -30.11
N LYS A 98 12.71 21.09 -31.27
CA LYS A 98 13.82 21.63 -32.04
C LYS A 98 13.29 22.57 -33.11
N GLY A 99 13.09 23.86 -32.77
CA GLY A 99 12.59 24.90 -33.67
C GLY A 99 11.05 24.97 -33.72
N GLY A 100 10.54 26.16 -34.01
CA GLY A 100 9.14 26.43 -34.24
C GLY A 100 8.27 26.57 -32.98
N SER A 101 7.07 27.08 -33.13
CA SER A 101 6.02 27.16 -32.15
C SER A 101 5.39 25.78 -31.96
N PRO A 102 4.91 25.39 -30.77
CA PRO A 102 4.05 24.21 -30.58
C PRO A 102 2.67 24.41 -31.26
N ALA A 103 2.57 25.43 -32.13
CA ALA A 103 1.36 25.79 -32.83
C ALA A 103 1.02 24.81 -33.94
N ALA A 104 -0.26 24.50 -34.04
CA ALA A 104 -0.96 23.81 -35.10
C ALA A 104 -0.41 22.41 -35.47
N LEU A 105 -1.03 21.37 -34.94
CA LEU A 105 -0.93 19.98 -35.44
C LEU A 105 0.50 19.41 -35.51
N GLN A 106 1.33 19.58 -34.44
CA GLN A 106 2.59 18.85 -34.38
C GLN A 106 2.38 17.47 -33.84
N SER A 107 2.94 16.49 -34.49
CA SER A 107 2.87 15.09 -34.14
C SER A 107 4.29 14.53 -34.07
N TYR A 108 4.58 13.83 -32.96
CA TYR A 108 5.88 13.24 -32.66
C TYR A 108 5.71 11.74 -32.53
N ARG A 109 6.51 10.98 -33.25
CA ARG A 109 6.61 9.53 -33.08
C ARG A 109 7.59 9.24 -31.97
N LEU A 110 7.10 8.47 -30.97
CA LEU A 110 7.86 8.07 -29.78
C LEU A 110 7.97 6.55 -29.74
N VAL A 111 9.11 6.06 -29.33
CA VAL A 111 9.43 4.63 -29.21
C VAL A 111 9.76 4.30 -27.77
N SER A 112 9.17 3.26 -27.23
CA SER A 112 9.35 2.76 -25.86
C SER A 112 9.16 1.25 -25.83
N ASP A 113 9.42 0.64 -24.67
CA ASP A 113 8.90 -0.70 -24.40
C ASP A 113 7.37 -0.71 -24.48
N LEU A 114 6.79 -1.87 -24.82
CA LEU A 114 5.34 -2.00 -24.87
C LEU A 114 4.74 -1.90 -23.46
N PRO A 115 3.78 -0.99 -23.23
CA PRO A 115 3.07 -0.94 -21.96
C PRO A 115 2.33 -2.27 -21.68
N ASN A 116 2.64 -2.91 -20.54
CA ASN A 116 2.01 -4.16 -20.14
C ASN A 116 0.63 -3.91 -19.51
N ASN A 117 0.48 -2.79 -18.78
CA ASN A 117 -0.81 -2.36 -18.24
C ASN A 117 -0.98 -0.83 -18.34
N VAL A 118 -2.13 -0.34 -17.90
CA VAL A 118 -2.49 1.08 -17.95
C VAL A 118 -1.59 1.96 -17.07
N SER A 119 -0.94 1.39 -16.04
CA SER A 119 -0.05 2.14 -15.13
C SER A 119 1.27 2.53 -15.79
N ASP A 120 1.66 1.85 -16.88
CA ASP A 120 2.89 2.15 -17.63
C ASP A 120 2.75 3.37 -18.56
N LEU A 121 1.52 3.82 -18.81
CA LEU A 121 1.30 4.95 -19.72
C LEU A 121 1.81 6.25 -19.11
N PRO A 122 2.45 7.14 -19.90
CA PRO A 122 2.95 8.40 -19.39
C PRO A 122 1.81 9.29 -18.90
N GLN A 123 2.08 10.09 -17.87
CA GLN A 123 1.07 10.83 -17.12
C GLN A 123 1.58 12.22 -16.74
N GLY A 124 0.68 13.08 -16.24
CA GLY A 124 1.07 14.38 -15.71
C GLY A 124 1.63 15.36 -16.72
N PHE A 125 1.19 15.29 -17.97
CA PHE A 125 1.66 16.16 -19.03
C PHE A 125 1.39 17.64 -18.75
N TYR A 126 2.43 18.49 -18.93
CA TYR A 126 2.32 19.93 -18.86
C TYR A 126 3.38 20.62 -19.73
N LEU A 127 3.16 21.89 -20.07
CA LEU A 127 4.03 22.68 -20.92
C LEU A 127 4.84 23.68 -20.10
N VAL A 128 6.08 23.92 -20.48
CA VAL A 128 6.95 24.98 -19.95
C VAL A 128 7.51 25.78 -21.14
N TRP A 129 7.42 27.09 -21.04
CA TRP A 129 8.01 28.01 -22.00
C TRP A 129 9.42 28.39 -21.58
N ASP A 130 10.40 28.43 -22.52
CA ASP A 130 11.79 28.75 -22.20
C ASP A 130 11.94 30.15 -21.56
N LYS A 131 11.05 31.10 -21.93
CA LYS A 131 11.02 32.45 -21.35
C LYS A 131 10.41 32.52 -19.95
N ALA A 132 9.79 31.47 -19.48
CA ALA A 132 9.17 31.36 -18.16
C ALA A 132 9.45 29.96 -17.57
N PRO A 133 10.73 29.60 -17.36
CA PRO A 133 11.14 28.23 -17.02
C PRO A 133 10.63 27.75 -15.66
N GLU A 134 10.18 28.67 -14.79
CA GLU A 134 9.61 28.33 -13.47
C GLU A 134 8.07 28.11 -13.52
N GLN A 135 7.44 28.23 -14.70
CA GLN A 135 5.98 28.15 -14.85
C GLN A 135 5.55 26.95 -15.65
N GLY A 136 5.03 25.93 -14.95
CA GLY A 136 4.34 24.83 -15.62
C GLY A 136 2.90 25.21 -15.96
N VAL A 137 2.51 25.00 -17.21
CA VAL A 137 1.18 25.33 -17.74
C VAL A 137 0.45 24.06 -18.13
N ILE A 138 -0.78 23.86 -17.65
CA ILE A 138 -1.59 22.67 -17.96
C ILE A 138 -2.23 22.78 -19.33
N PHE A 139 -2.34 21.66 -20.03
CA PHE A 139 -3.11 21.54 -21.27
C PHE A 139 -4.61 21.68 -20.97
N ASN A 140 -5.36 22.22 -21.92
CA ASN A 140 -6.82 22.30 -21.84
C ASN A 140 -7.46 20.89 -21.74
N LYS A 141 -6.94 19.96 -22.54
CA LYS A 141 -7.32 18.54 -22.51
C LYS A 141 -6.11 17.65 -22.72
N VAL A 142 -5.99 16.58 -21.93
CA VAL A 142 -5.04 15.50 -22.13
C VAL A 142 -5.82 14.21 -22.38
N SER A 143 -5.50 13.51 -23.48
CA SER A 143 -6.11 12.22 -23.82
C SER A 143 -5.00 11.18 -23.99
N ILE A 144 -5.10 10.07 -23.26
CA ILE A 144 -4.13 8.97 -23.30
C ILE A 144 -4.88 7.70 -23.68
N SER A 145 -4.38 6.95 -24.68
CA SER A 145 -5.05 5.76 -25.19
C SER A 145 -4.07 4.77 -25.81
N SER A 146 -4.52 3.53 -26.00
CA SER A 146 -3.81 2.50 -26.74
C SER A 146 -4.73 1.86 -27.78
N ARG A 147 -4.21 1.67 -29.01
CA ARG A 147 -4.89 0.92 -30.10
C ARG A 147 -4.32 -0.49 -30.29
N VAL A 148 -3.39 -0.89 -29.44
CA VAL A 148 -2.85 -2.25 -29.49
C VAL A 148 -3.97 -3.25 -29.21
N ASP A 149 -4.20 -4.17 -30.15
CA ASP A 149 -5.21 -5.21 -29.97
C ASP A 149 -4.71 -6.27 -28.98
N ARG A 150 -5.38 -6.37 -27.85
CA ARG A 150 -5.14 -7.33 -26.78
C ARG A 150 -6.27 -8.36 -26.64
N THR A 151 -7.21 -8.37 -27.56
CA THR A 151 -8.43 -9.21 -27.45
C THR A 151 -8.12 -10.66 -27.18
N LYS A 152 -7.13 -11.25 -27.87
CA LYS A 152 -6.75 -12.65 -27.65
C LYS A 152 -6.18 -12.91 -26.25
N ALA A 153 -5.33 -12.01 -25.74
CA ALA A 153 -4.73 -12.14 -24.42
C ALA A 153 -5.80 -11.99 -23.31
N GLU A 154 -6.65 -11.00 -23.43
CA GLU A 154 -7.75 -10.78 -22.46
C GLU A 154 -8.77 -11.93 -22.50
N GLN A 155 -9.07 -12.48 -23.68
CA GLN A 155 -9.96 -13.64 -23.81
C GLN A 155 -9.33 -14.89 -23.21
N ALA A 156 -8.01 -15.11 -23.35
CA ALA A 156 -7.30 -16.23 -22.73
C ALA A 156 -7.31 -16.13 -21.19
N LEU A 157 -7.17 -14.92 -20.65
CA LEU A 157 -7.31 -14.68 -19.20
C LEU A 157 -8.73 -15.02 -18.71
N ALA A 158 -9.75 -14.53 -19.41
CA ALA A 158 -11.14 -14.81 -19.07
C ALA A 158 -11.48 -16.31 -19.13
N GLU A 159 -10.88 -17.05 -20.06
CA GLU A 159 -11.01 -18.50 -20.17
C GLU A 159 -10.34 -19.25 -19.00
N LYS A 160 -9.12 -18.80 -18.62
CA LYS A 160 -8.42 -19.31 -17.43
C LYS A 160 -9.29 -19.08 -16.19
N ASP A 161 -9.82 -17.87 -16.01
CA ASP A 161 -10.69 -17.50 -14.89
C ASP A 161 -11.97 -18.36 -14.88
N TYR A 162 -12.60 -18.59 -16.05
CA TYR A 162 -13.78 -19.44 -16.14
C TYR A 162 -13.51 -20.86 -15.63
N THR A 163 -12.36 -21.42 -16.02
CA THR A 163 -11.96 -22.79 -15.60
C THR A 163 -11.71 -22.84 -14.09
N GLN A 164 -11.04 -21.84 -13.53
CA GLN A 164 -10.78 -21.76 -12.10
C GLN A 164 -12.06 -21.54 -11.29
N ASN A 165 -12.93 -20.64 -11.74
CA ASN A 165 -14.20 -20.34 -11.08
C ASN A 165 -15.17 -21.53 -11.09
N ALA A 166 -15.07 -22.43 -12.09
CA ALA A 166 -15.88 -23.63 -12.17
C ALA A 166 -15.63 -24.63 -11.01
N LEU A 167 -14.51 -24.48 -10.30
CA LEU A 167 -14.21 -25.27 -9.10
C LEU A 167 -15.02 -24.77 -7.88
N VAL A 168 -15.58 -23.57 -7.92
CA VAL A 168 -16.35 -22.99 -6.81
C VAL A 168 -17.77 -23.55 -6.81
N LYS A 169 -17.96 -24.62 -6.03
CA LYS A 169 -19.26 -25.26 -5.78
C LYS A 169 -20.01 -24.49 -4.68
N SER A 170 -21.34 -24.56 -4.66
CA SER A 170 -22.14 -23.92 -3.63
C SER A 170 -21.88 -24.48 -2.23
N ARG A 171 -21.88 -23.58 -1.24
CA ARG A 171 -21.86 -23.88 0.20
C ARG A 171 -23.07 -23.23 0.85
N SER A 172 -23.68 -23.90 1.81
CA SER A 172 -24.70 -23.31 2.63
C SER A 172 -24.08 -22.49 3.78
N ALA A 173 -24.75 -21.43 4.20
CA ALA A 173 -24.21 -20.50 5.21
C ALA A 173 -23.93 -21.19 6.57
N ASP A 174 -24.65 -22.26 6.91
CA ASP A 174 -24.47 -23.05 8.13
C ASP A 174 -23.22 -23.95 8.12
N GLN A 175 -22.62 -24.18 6.94
CA GLN A 175 -21.35 -24.89 6.80
C GLN A 175 -20.14 -23.98 7.04
N LEU A 176 -20.31 -22.66 6.97
CA LEU A 176 -19.23 -21.69 7.11
C LEU A 176 -19.03 -21.28 8.57
N SER A 177 -17.76 -21.10 8.98
CA SER A 177 -17.48 -20.53 10.29
C SER A 177 -18.12 -19.15 10.43
N PRO A 178 -18.89 -18.87 11.48
CA PRO A 178 -19.49 -17.55 11.69
C PRO A 178 -18.49 -16.49 12.15
N VAL A 179 -17.28 -16.89 12.55
CA VAL A 179 -16.19 -16.02 12.98
C VAL A 179 -15.12 -15.94 11.90
N PHE A 180 -14.67 -14.74 11.59
CA PHE A 180 -13.57 -14.49 10.66
C PHE A 180 -12.66 -13.37 11.21
N PRO A 181 -11.33 -13.53 11.13
CA PRO A 181 -10.55 -14.71 10.72
C PRO A 181 -10.89 -15.96 11.54
N THR A 182 -10.62 -17.15 10.95
CA THR A 182 -10.97 -18.44 11.52
C THR A 182 -10.35 -18.64 12.90
N PRO A 183 -11.14 -18.91 13.96
CA PRO A 183 -10.61 -19.10 15.30
C PRO A 183 -9.85 -20.43 15.43
N LEU A 184 -8.99 -20.53 16.44
CA LEU A 184 -8.22 -21.72 16.71
C LEU A 184 -9.12 -22.93 16.98
N ASP A 185 -10.22 -22.75 17.72
CA ASP A 185 -11.24 -23.75 17.96
C ASP A 185 -12.62 -23.11 18.02
N TYR A 186 -13.57 -23.70 17.31
CA TYR A 186 -14.98 -23.32 17.27
C TYR A 186 -15.87 -24.55 17.33
N ARG A 187 -16.70 -24.63 18.34
CA ARG A 187 -17.65 -25.72 18.51
C ARG A 187 -19.07 -25.17 18.68
N LYS A 188 -19.93 -25.39 17.70
CA LYS A 188 -21.35 -25.04 17.78
C LYS A 188 -22.03 -25.90 18.85
N THR A 189 -22.91 -25.31 19.66
CA THR A 189 -23.70 -25.97 20.67
C THR A 189 -25.20 -25.71 20.45
N ALA A 190 -26.05 -26.35 21.23
CA ALA A 190 -27.50 -26.18 21.07
C ALA A 190 -27.99 -24.83 21.61
N GLY A 191 -28.92 -24.20 20.87
CA GLY A 191 -29.57 -22.96 21.24
C GLY A 191 -29.04 -21.72 20.51
N THR A 192 -29.60 -20.58 20.84
CA THR A 192 -29.25 -19.26 20.31
C THR A 192 -29.26 -18.22 21.42
N PHE A 193 -28.36 -17.23 21.34
CA PHE A 193 -28.38 -16.03 22.15
C PHE A 193 -29.05 -14.90 21.39
N THR A 194 -29.97 -14.17 22.02
CA THR A 194 -30.63 -13.04 21.40
C THR A 194 -30.11 -11.71 21.94
N ILE A 195 -29.58 -10.89 21.06
CA ILE A 195 -29.16 -9.52 21.34
C ILE A 195 -30.36 -8.61 21.05
N SER A 196 -30.88 -7.93 22.10
CA SER A 196 -32.04 -7.05 21.98
C SER A 196 -32.01 -5.97 23.06
N SER A 197 -33.03 -5.11 23.11
CA SER A 197 -33.23 -4.17 24.20
C SER A 197 -33.23 -4.88 25.58
N GLY A 198 -32.61 -4.26 26.57
CA GLY A 198 -32.47 -4.85 27.92
C GLY A 198 -31.29 -5.82 28.11
N LEU A 199 -30.52 -6.09 27.05
CA LEU A 199 -29.22 -6.75 27.16
C LEU A 199 -28.28 -5.92 28.05
N LYS A 200 -27.62 -6.60 28.98
CA LYS A 200 -26.67 -5.97 29.92
C LYS A 200 -25.25 -6.48 29.68
N ILE A 201 -24.29 -5.62 29.94
CA ILE A 201 -22.88 -5.99 29.90
C ILE A 201 -22.29 -5.77 31.30
N SER A 202 -21.78 -6.84 31.91
CA SER A 202 -20.97 -6.77 33.12
C SER A 202 -19.48 -6.97 32.77
N THR A 203 -18.61 -6.24 33.43
CA THR A 203 -17.20 -6.24 33.06
C THR A 203 -16.29 -6.20 34.27
N ASP A 204 -15.19 -6.93 34.22
CA ASP A 204 -14.02 -6.66 35.04
C ASP A 204 -13.49 -5.27 34.67
N PRO A 205 -13.07 -4.42 35.64
CA PRO A 205 -12.51 -3.09 35.33
C PRO A 205 -11.38 -3.08 34.32
N MET A 206 -10.62 -4.17 34.20
CA MET A 206 -9.55 -4.31 33.19
C MET A 206 -10.06 -4.20 31.75
N PHE A 207 -11.33 -4.55 31.49
CA PHE A 207 -11.93 -4.60 30.14
C PHE A 207 -12.97 -3.51 29.89
N ALA A 208 -12.91 -2.41 30.66
CA ALA A 208 -13.91 -1.34 30.57
C ALA A 208 -13.98 -0.76 29.15
N ALA A 209 -12.82 -0.51 28.51
CA ALA A 209 -12.78 0.05 27.16
C ALA A 209 -13.38 -0.91 26.11
N GLU A 210 -13.08 -2.20 26.20
CA GLU A 210 -13.56 -3.24 25.28
C GLU A 210 -15.07 -3.49 25.46
N SER A 211 -15.55 -3.47 26.70
CA SER A 211 -16.99 -3.60 27.00
C SER A 211 -17.79 -2.38 26.49
N ASP A 212 -17.26 -1.16 26.63
CA ASP A 212 -17.84 0.04 26.07
C ASP A 212 -17.86 0.02 24.53
N LEU A 213 -16.79 -0.48 23.92
CA LEU A 213 -16.71 -0.66 22.46
C LEU A 213 -17.79 -1.64 21.98
N LEU A 214 -17.98 -2.76 22.68
CA LEU A 214 -19.04 -3.72 22.36
C LEU A 214 -20.42 -3.11 22.56
N ALA A 215 -20.67 -2.44 23.70
CA ALA A 215 -21.94 -1.79 24.01
C ALA A 215 -22.38 -0.81 22.90
N LYS A 216 -21.45 0.06 22.47
CA LYS A 216 -21.68 1.02 21.38
C LYS A 216 -22.00 0.30 20.07
N GLY A 217 -21.23 -0.75 19.72
CA GLY A 217 -21.45 -1.53 18.51
C GLY A 217 -22.82 -2.25 18.50
N LEU A 218 -23.19 -2.86 19.61
CA LEU A 218 -24.48 -3.55 19.76
C LEU A 218 -25.66 -2.57 19.82
N SER A 219 -25.49 -1.40 20.46
CA SER A 219 -26.50 -0.34 20.46
C SER A 219 -26.78 0.16 19.05
N ALA A 220 -25.74 0.39 18.26
CA ALA A 220 -25.87 0.77 16.86
C ALA A 220 -26.57 -0.33 16.02
N ALA A 221 -26.20 -1.59 16.24
CA ALA A 221 -26.74 -2.73 15.50
C ALA A 221 -28.21 -3.02 15.85
N THR A 222 -28.64 -2.75 17.09
CA THR A 222 -30.02 -3.02 17.54
C THR A 222 -30.91 -1.80 17.52
N GLY A 223 -30.37 -0.59 17.53
CA GLY A 223 -31.11 0.67 17.72
C GLY A 223 -31.60 0.87 19.18
N ALA A 224 -31.16 0.02 20.11
CA ALA A 224 -31.51 0.08 21.52
C ALA A 224 -30.29 0.52 22.36
N GLN A 225 -30.53 1.21 23.47
CA GLN A 225 -29.47 1.51 24.43
C GLN A 225 -29.07 0.21 25.17
N ILE A 226 -27.81 -0.17 25.07
CA ILE A 226 -27.21 -1.29 25.82
C ILE A 226 -26.29 -0.73 26.89
N GLU A 227 -26.55 -1.09 28.16
CA GLU A 227 -25.85 -0.54 29.31
C GLU A 227 -24.68 -1.41 29.75
N VAL A 228 -23.58 -0.76 30.15
CA VAL A 228 -22.42 -1.40 30.81
C VAL A 228 -22.56 -1.19 32.33
N GLY A 229 -22.26 -2.24 33.12
CA GLY A 229 -22.30 -2.19 34.58
C GLY A 229 -23.66 -2.51 35.21
N GLY A 230 -24.68 -2.86 34.43
CA GLY A 230 -26.01 -3.21 34.93
C GLY A 230 -26.06 -4.63 35.51
N GLN A 231 -26.76 -4.79 36.66
CA GLN A 231 -27.15 -6.10 37.17
C GLN A 231 -28.67 -6.30 36.90
N GLY A 232 -29.07 -7.50 36.50
CA GLY A 232 -30.48 -7.79 36.27
C GLY A 232 -30.73 -9.22 35.79
N ALA A 233 -32.02 -9.62 35.71
CA ALA A 233 -32.46 -10.97 35.37
C ALA A 233 -32.54 -11.29 33.85
N GLY A 234 -32.17 -10.35 32.96
CA GLY A 234 -32.16 -10.53 31.49
C GLY A 234 -30.90 -11.20 30.93
N PRO A 235 -30.84 -11.44 29.60
CA PRO A 235 -29.63 -11.90 28.93
C PRO A 235 -28.47 -10.96 29.18
N GLN A 236 -27.28 -11.51 29.34
CA GLN A 236 -26.06 -10.71 29.67
C GLN A 236 -24.85 -11.13 28.90
N ILE A 237 -23.93 -10.18 28.75
CA ILE A 237 -22.55 -10.42 28.30
C ILE A 237 -21.62 -10.13 29.48
N VAL A 238 -20.76 -11.08 29.83
CA VAL A 238 -19.85 -10.99 30.97
C VAL A 238 -18.42 -11.02 30.52
N PHE A 239 -17.67 -9.95 30.79
CA PHE A 239 -16.22 -9.93 30.66
C PHE A 239 -15.57 -10.34 32.00
N ALA A 240 -14.80 -11.42 31.97
CA ALA A 240 -14.15 -11.97 33.14
C ALA A 240 -12.66 -12.15 32.90
N LYS A 241 -11.84 -11.81 33.91
CA LYS A 241 -10.40 -12.10 33.91
C LYS A 241 -10.18 -13.60 34.11
N ASP A 242 -9.29 -14.17 33.28
CA ASP A 242 -8.89 -15.58 33.39
C ASP A 242 -7.43 -15.73 32.94
N THR A 243 -6.77 -16.84 33.33
CA THR A 243 -5.40 -17.14 32.89
C THR A 243 -5.43 -17.78 31.50
N MET A 244 -4.76 -17.12 30.51
CA MET A 244 -4.67 -17.59 29.13
C MET A 244 -3.21 -17.81 28.71
N ALA A 245 -3.02 -18.50 27.59
CA ALA A 245 -1.70 -18.78 27.03
C ALA A 245 -0.95 -17.51 26.55
N SER A 246 -1.68 -16.43 26.23
CA SER A 246 -1.11 -15.12 25.88
C SER A 246 -2.10 -14.00 26.21
N ALA A 247 -1.62 -12.75 26.26
CA ALA A 247 -2.46 -11.57 26.48
C ALA A 247 -3.48 -11.34 25.34
N GLU A 248 -3.25 -11.89 24.16
CA GLU A 248 -4.14 -11.80 22.99
C GLU A 248 -5.16 -12.96 22.91
N ALA A 249 -5.01 -13.99 23.77
CA ALA A 249 -5.91 -15.14 23.79
C ALA A 249 -7.22 -14.83 24.51
N TYR A 250 -8.31 -15.45 24.05
CA TYR A 250 -9.60 -15.40 24.72
C TYR A 250 -10.35 -16.73 24.62
N ARG A 251 -11.26 -16.92 25.56
CA ARG A 251 -12.31 -17.94 25.51
C ARG A 251 -13.66 -17.25 25.49
N MET A 252 -14.57 -17.71 24.66
CA MET A 252 -15.94 -17.20 24.61
C MET A 252 -16.93 -18.36 24.65
N THR A 253 -17.84 -18.35 25.62
CA THR A 253 -18.93 -19.31 25.71
C THR A 253 -20.24 -18.58 25.47
N ILE A 254 -21.00 -19.00 24.46
CA ILE A 254 -22.30 -18.44 24.07
C ILE A 254 -23.39 -19.44 24.45
N LYS A 255 -24.25 -19.05 25.40
CA LYS A 255 -25.43 -19.79 25.83
C LYS A 255 -26.67 -18.92 25.65
N PRO A 256 -27.92 -19.48 25.70
CA PRO A 256 -29.12 -18.69 25.44
C PRO A 256 -29.30 -17.45 26.34
N GLN A 257 -28.77 -17.45 27.57
CA GLN A 257 -28.90 -16.35 28.54
C GLN A 257 -27.60 -15.62 28.83
N GLU A 258 -26.44 -16.15 28.44
CA GLU A 258 -25.14 -15.56 28.77
C GLU A 258 -24.14 -15.73 27.63
N ILE A 259 -23.44 -14.66 27.30
CA ILE A 259 -22.15 -14.71 26.61
C ILE A 259 -21.09 -14.41 27.66
N ARG A 260 -20.19 -15.36 27.91
CA ARG A 260 -19.02 -15.16 28.78
C ARG A 260 -17.76 -15.03 27.93
N ILE A 261 -17.07 -13.89 28.06
CA ILE A 261 -15.79 -13.61 27.46
C ILE A 261 -14.75 -13.68 28.59
N SER A 262 -13.81 -14.60 28.48
CA SER A 262 -12.67 -14.75 29.40
C SER A 262 -11.38 -14.42 28.69
N ALA A 263 -10.55 -13.54 29.27
CA ALA A 263 -9.25 -13.13 28.71
C ALA A 263 -8.25 -12.82 29.82
N SER A 264 -6.95 -12.88 29.52
CA SER A 264 -5.88 -12.49 30.45
C SER A 264 -5.41 -11.05 30.26
N GLY A 265 -5.72 -10.45 29.10
CA GLY A 265 -5.37 -9.09 28.71
C GLY A 265 -6.46 -8.40 27.90
N ALA A 266 -6.43 -7.08 27.86
CA ALA A 266 -7.37 -6.23 27.14
C ALA A 266 -7.41 -6.56 25.62
N ALA A 267 -6.26 -6.91 25.03
CA ALA A 267 -6.19 -7.31 23.61
C ALA A 267 -7.01 -8.60 23.34
N GLY A 268 -6.97 -9.61 24.21
CA GLY A 268 -7.78 -10.82 24.06
C GLY A 268 -9.28 -10.51 24.15
N ALA A 269 -9.70 -9.66 25.10
CA ALA A 269 -11.08 -9.18 25.19
C ALA A 269 -11.50 -8.40 23.94
N PHE A 270 -10.62 -7.55 23.41
CA PHE A 270 -10.86 -6.82 22.15
C PHE A 270 -11.10 -7.77 20.97
N TYR A 271 -10.28 -8.82 20.80
CA TYR A 271 -10.47 -9.78 19.71
C TYR A 271 -11.73 -10.63 19.88
N ALA A 272 -12.15 -10.90 21.11
CA ALA A 272 -13.48 -11.50 21.36
C ALA A 272 -14.60 -10.57 20.91
N VAL A 273 -14.49 -9.26 21.14
CA VAL A 273 -15.44 -8.25 20.62
C VAL A 273 -15.49 -8.28 19.10
N GLN A 274 -14.33 -8.32 18.41
CA GLN A 274 -14.31 -8.40 16.94
C GLN A 274 -14.97 -9.71 16.44
N SER A 275 -14.79 -10.80 17.16
CA SER A 275 -15.46 -12.07 16.82
C SER A 275 -16.99 -11.99 17.00
N ILE A 276 -17.51 -11.34 18.03
CA ILE A 276 -18.96 -11.06 18.14
C ILE A 276 -19.42 -10.20 16.95
N LYS A 277 -18.69 -9.12 16.62
CA LYS A 277 -19.02 -8.26 15.47
C LYS A 277 -19.01 -9.03 14.14
N SER A 278 -18.11 -9.99 13.97
CA SER A 278 -18.08 -10.90 12.81
C SER A 278 -19.33 -11.75 12.69
N MET A 279 -19.94 -12.17 13.81
CA MET A 279 -21.18 -12.95 13.84
C MET A 279 -22.43 -12.14 13.54
N LEU A 280 -22.39 -10.79 13.63
CA LEU A 280 -23.54 -9.94 13.33
C LEU A 280 -23.81 -9.90 11.81
N PRO A 281 -25.06 -9.97 11.39
CA PRO A 281 -25.42 -9.79 9.97
C PRO A 281 -24.96 -8.43 9.44
N ALA A 282 -24.38 -8.39 8.24
CA ALA A 282 -23.95 -7.15 7.59
C ALA A 282 -25.08 -6.11 7.45
N SER A 283 -26.33 -6.58 7.32
CA SER A 283 -27.54 -5.74 7.26
C SER A 283 -27.73 -4.84 8.50
N THR A 284 -27.13 -5.20 9.65
CA THR A 284 -27.19 -4.36 10.87
C THR A 284 -26.38 -3.05 10.74
N LEU A 285 -25.42 -3.01 9.84
CA LEU A 285 -24.69 -1.78 9.51
C LEU A 285 -25.49 -0.78 8.67
N VAL A 286 -26.57 -1.28 8.01
CA VAL A 286 -27.47 -0.47 7.18
C VAL A 286 -28.65 0.02 7.98
N LYS A 287 -29.28 -0.90 8.73
CA LYS A 287 -30.49 -0.64 9.49
C LYS A 287 -30.48 -1.44 10.79
N PRO A 288 -30.70 -0.79 11.93
CA PRO A 288 -30.80 -1.49 13.19
C PRO A 288 -31.90 -2.58 13.17
N GLN A 289 -31.62 -3.70 13.85
CA GLN A 289 -32.54 -4.83 13.98
C GLN A 289 -32.86 -5.02 15.46
N ALA A 290 -34.13 -4.87 15.83
CA ALA A 290 -34.56 -4.90 17.23
C ALA A 290 -34.14 -6.17 18.00
N ALA A 291 -33.93 -7.27 17.29
CA ALA A 291 -33.40 -8.53 17.84
C ALA A 291 -32.47 -9.21 16.83
N ILE A 292 -31.27 -9.59 17.31
CA ILE A 292 -30.27 -10.28 16.50
C ILE A 292 -29.98 -11.61 17.20
N GLN A 293 -30.08 -12.71 16.45
CA GLN A 293 -29.80 -14.04 16.96
C GLN A 293 -28.40 -14.51 16.52
N ILE A 294 -27.61 -15.01 17.46
CA ILE A 294 -26.34 -15.68 17.21
C ILE A 294 -26.38 -17.11 17.79
N ALA A 295 -25.79 -18.05 17.07
CA ALA A 295 -25.77 -19.45 17.50
C ALA A 295 -24.96 -19.63 18.79
N ALA A 296 -25.45 -20.52 19.67
CA ALA A 296 -24.69 -20.93 20.84
C ALA A 296 -23.41 -21.70 20.43
N ALA A 297 -22.28 -21.39 21.09
CA ALA A 297 -20.99 -21.97 20.72
C ALA A 297 -20.00 -21.88 21.89
N GLU A 298 -18.96 -22.69 21.82
CA GLU A 298 -17.73 -22.54 22.57
C GLU A 298 -16.59 -22.19 21.62
N ILE A 299 -15.82 -21.17 21.96
CA ILE A 299 -14.73 -20.65 21.14
C ILE A 299 -13.50 -20.50 22.02
N TYR A 300 -12.37 -21.02 21.56
CA TYR A 300 -11.05 -20.68 22.06
C TYR A 300 -10.21 -20.16 20.91
N ASP A 301 -9.60 -18.99 21.13
CA ASP A 301 -8.91 -18.33 20.03
C ASP A 301 -7.67 -17.56 20.52
N LYS A 302 -6.67 -17.52 19.68
CA LYS A 302 -5.44 -16.73 19.82
C LYS A 302 -4.75 -16.61 18.49
N PRO A 303 -3.98 -15.53 18.26
CA PRO A 303 -3.23 -15.40 17.01
C PRO A 303 -2.13 -16.45 16.87
N ARG A 304 -1.83 -16.81 15.64
CA ARG A 304 -0.67 -17.60 15.25
C ARG A 304 0.63 -16.82 15.41
N PHE A 305 0.67 -15.58 14.90
CA PHE A 305 1.82 -14.69 14.93
C PHE A 305 1.59 -13.50 15.86
N GLY A 306 2.64 -13.09 16.56
CA GLY A 306 2.63 -11.89 17.39
C GLY A 306 2.59 -10.59 16.57
N LEU A 307 3.18 -10.60 15.36
CA LEU A 307 3.16 -9.48 14.44
C LEU A 307 2.28 -9.82 13.22
N ARG A 308 1.24 -9.03 13.03
CA ARG A 308 0.28 -9.16 11.92
C ARG A 308 0.10 -7.78 11.32
N ALA A 309 0.96 -7.47 10.33
CA ALA A 309 1.15 -6.10 9.87
C ALA A 309 0.52 -5.83 8.50
N PHE A 310 0.07 -4.60 8.35
CA PHE A 310 -0.13 -3.95 7.07
C PHE A 310 0.78 -2.73 6.99
N MET A 311 1.57 -2.61 5.92
CA MET A 311 2.39 -1.44 5.67
C MET A 311 1.68 -0.50 4.69
N LEU A 312 1.53 0.75 5.08
CA LEU A 312 0.98 1.83 4.27
C LEU A 312 2.07 2.84 3.93
N GLU A 313 2.42 2.93 2.67
CA GLU A 313 3.31 3.96 2.16
C GLU A 313 2.51 5.21 1.74
N VAL A 314 2.97 6.39 2.18
CA VAL A 314 2.36 7.69 1.89
C VAL A 314 3.34 8.71 1.31
N GLY A 315 4.60 8.32 1.09
CA GLY A 315 5.68 9.17 0.56
C GLY A 315 5.45 9.50 -0.92
N ARG A 316 5.25 8.48 -1.78
CA ARG A 316 5.03 8.67 -3.22
C ARG A 316 3.68 9.33 -3.51
N ASN A 317 2.61 8.87 -2.86
CA ASN A 317 1.30 9.53 -2.92
C ASN A 317 0.65 9.59 -1.53
N PHE A 318 0.31 10.79 -1.11
CA PHE A 318 -0.24 11.07 0.20
C PHE A 318 -1.67 10.56 0.35
N GLN A 319 -1.98 9.96 1.50
CA GLN A 319 -3.34 9.60 1.89
C GLN A 319 -3.81 10.48 3.06
N PRO A 320 -5.04 11.00 3.03
CA PRO A 320 -5.54 11.86 4.11
C PRO A 320 -5.70 11.08 5.42
N LYS A 321 -5.58 11.78 6.56
CA LYS A 321 -5.76 11.19 7.89
C LYS A 321 -7.06 10.37 8.01
N SER A 322 -8.15 10.86 7.44
CA SER A 322 -9.44 10.15 7.45
C SER A 322 -9.34 8.74 6.85
N GLU A 323 -8.54 8.57 5.80
CA GLU A 323 -8.32 7.26 5.19
C GLU A 323 -7.46 6.36 6.07
N VAL A 324 -6.42 6.91 6.71
CA VAL A 324 -5.60 6.15 7.68
C VAL A 324 -6.46 5.64 8.83
N LEU A 325 -7.36 6.47 9.38
CA LEU A 325 -8.28 6.05 10.45
C LEU A 325 -9.24 4.96 9.97
N LYS A 326 -9.74 5.07 8.73
CA LYS A 326 -10.60 4.06 8.09
C LYS A 326 -9.87 2.71 7.92
N VAL A 327 -8.60 2.75 7.51
CA VAL A 327 -7.73 1.56 7.41
C VAL A 327 -7.52 0.93 8.80
N LEU A 328 -7.32 1.73 9.86
CA LEU A 328 -7.21 1.22 11.22
C LEU A 328 -8.50 0.53 11.70
N ASP A 329 -9.68 1.01 11.32
CA ASP A 329 -10.95 0.32 11.57
C ASP A 329 -11.03 -1.04 10.86
N LEU A 330 -10.57 -1.09 9.63
CA LEU A 330 -10.48 -2.31 8.84
C LEU A 330 -9.52 -3.33 9.48
N MET A 331 -8.31 -2.89 9.84
CA MET A 331 -7.31 -3.72 10.50
C MET A 331 -7.84 -4.29 11.83
N ALA A 332 -8.51 -3.46 12.64
CA ALA A 332 -9.13 -3.87 13.89
C ALA A 332 -10.19 -4.95 13.68
N GLN A 333 -11.10 -4.77 12.69
CA GLN A 333 -12.15 -5.74 12.37
C GLN A 333 -11.57 -7.11 12.04
N TYR A 334 -10.42 -7.16 11.34
CA TYR A 334 -9.78 -8.39 10.88
C TYR A 334 -8.55 -8.79 11.70
N LYS A 335 -8.44 -8.28 12.93
CA LYS A 335 -7.46 -8.69 13.96
C LYS A 335 -5.99 -8.50 13.56
N LEU A 336 -5.68 -7.57 12.65
CA LEU A 336 -4.31 -7.09 12.42
C LEU A 336 -3.93 -6.15 13.56
N ASN A 337 -2.65 -6.18 14.00
CA ASN A 337 -2.21 -5.47 15.19
C ASN A 337 -1.01 -4.54 15.00
N VAL A 338 -0.50 -4.41 13.78
CA VAL A 338 0.62 -3.52 13.46
C VAL A 338 0.32 -2.73 12.18
N LEU A 339 0.29 -1.40 12.27
CA LEU A 339 0.40 -0.50 11.14
C LEU A 339 1.87 -0.12 10.98
N HIS A 340 2.53 -0.62 9.94
CA HIS A 340 3.83 -0.13 9.53
C HIS A 340 3.60 1.10 8.64
N PHE A 341 4.08 2.27 9.07
CA PHE A 341 3.71 3.54 8.47
C PHE A 341 4.93 4.21 7.83
N HIS A 342 5.06 4.03 6.52
CA HIS A 342 6.16 4.53 5.70
C HIS A 342 5.93 6.01 5.38
N LEU A 343 6.61 6.90 6.11
CA LEU A 343 6.29 8.32 6.20
C LEU A 343 7.10 9.21 5.25
N ASN A 344 8.16 8.71 4.64
CA ASN A 344 8.95 9.45 3.64
C ASN A 344 9.54 8.53 2.59
N ASP A 345 9.75 9.10 1.43
CA ASP A 345 10.48 8.52 0.32
C ASP A 345 11.11 9.62 -0.55
N ASP A 346 11.66 9.30 -1.72
CA ASP A 346 12.27 10.26 -2.64
C ASP A 346 11.33 11.40 -3.02
N GLU A 347 10.04 11.10 -3.11
CA GLU A 347 9.01 12.00 -3.63
C GLU A 347 8.18 12.70 -2.56
N GLY A 348 8.44 12.45 -1.28
CA GLY A 348 7.69 13.12 -0.23
C GLY A 348 8.09 12.80 1.19
N TRP A 349 8.07 13.81 2.04
CA TRP A 349 8.13 13.72 3.50
C TRP A 349 6.76 14.04 4.12
N ARG A 350 6.21 13.17 4.99
CA ARG A 350 4.80 13.25 5.38
C ARG A 350 4.52 13.53 6.85
N LEU A 351 5.53 13.80 7.66
CA LEU A 351 5.36 14.07 9.07
C LEU A 351 5.98 15.42 9.46
N GLU A 352 5.21 16.27 10.14
CA GLU A 352 5.72 17.48 10.76
C GLU A 352 6.68 17.13 11.92
N ILE A 353 7.92 17.62 11.83
CA ILE A 353 8.95 17.50 12.86
C ILE A 353 9.24 18.89 13.44
N PRO A 354 8.89 19.16 14.72
CA PRO A 354 9.17 20.44 15.37
C PRO A 354 10.65 20.82 15.27
N GLY A 355 10.92 22.05 14.82
CA GLY A 355 12.27 22.57 14.58
C GLY A 355 12.87 22.28 13.21
N LEU A 356 12.20 21.47 12.37
CA LEU A 356 12.57 21.18 10.99
C LEU A 356 11.43 21.50 10.01
N PRO A 357 10.94 22.77 9.95
CA PRO A 357 9.78 23.11 9.14
C PRO A 357 9.98 22.86 7.65
N GLU A 358 11.22 22.87 7.15
CA GLU A 358 11.54 22.65 5.75
C GLU A 358 11.12 21.25 5.28
N LEU A 359 11.01 20.26 6.17
CA LEU A 359 10.51 18.91 5.85
C LEU A 359 9.07 18.94 5.33
N THR A 360 8.23 19.85 5.85
CA THR A 360 6.85 20.00 5.38
C THR A 360 6.66 21.22 4.47
N GLU A 361 7.49 22.24 4.56
CA GLU A 361 7.42 23.41 3.67
C GLU A 361 7.92 23.10 2.25
N VAL A 362 8.88 22.18 2.11
CA VAL A 362 9.52 21.77 0.85
C VAL A 362 9.25 20.29 0.57
N GLY A 363 9.64 19.39 1.50
CA GLY A 363 9.60 17.94 1.31
C GLY A 363 8.21 17.35 1.18
N SER A 364 7.16 18.04 1.65
CA SER A 364 5.78 17.56 1.51
C SER A 364 5.07 18.04 0.26
N LYS A 365 5.73 18.77 -0.63
CA LYS A 365 5.09 19.44 -1.77
C LYS A 365 5.74 19.04 -3.07
N ARG A 366 4.93 18.66 -4.06
CA ARG A 366 5.38 18.36 -5.43
C ARG A 366 4.75 19.29 -6.44
N GLY A 367 5.56 19.75 -7.39
CA GLY A 367 5.14 20.60 -8.48
C GLY A 367 6.31 20.98 -9.37
N HIS A 368 6.07 21.73 -10.43
CA HIS A 368 7.15 22.17 -11.29
C HIS A 368 8.12 23.08 -10.54
N THR A 369 9.41 22.80 -10.68
CA THR A 369 10.52 23.57 -10.10
C THR A 369 11.77 23.35 -10.94
N THR A 370 12.68 24.32 -10.95
CA THR A 370 14.01 24.22 -11.57
C THR A 370 15.12 24.08 -10.52
N LYS A 371 14.81 24.20 -9.22
CA LYS A 371 15.84 24.29 -8.16
C LYS A 371 15.55 23.46 -6.89
N ASP A 372 14.42 22.81 -6.78
CA ASP A 372 14.00 22.04 -5.58
C ASP A 372 14.11 22.83 -4.25
N GLN A 373 13.96 24.15 -4.27
CA GLN A 373 14.10 24.99 -3.08
C GLN A 373 12.79 25.22 -2.32
N ASN A 374 11.64 25.15 -3.03
CA ASN A 374 10.32 25.43 -2.47
C ASN A 374 9.39 24.21 -2.53
N ASN A 375 9.70 23.26 -3.37
CA ASN A 375 8.97 22.01 -3.56
C ASN A 375 9.83 21.03 -4.36
N LEU A 376 9.48 19.75 -4.30
CA LEU A 376 10.08 18.66 -5.05
C LEU A 376 9.60 18.64 -6.50
N LEU A 377 10.36 17.99 -7.37
CA LEU A 377 9.98 17.72 -8.77
C LEU A 377 8.66 16.93 -8.87
N PRO A 378 7.87 17.14 -9.94
CA PRO A 378 6.72 16.28 -10.21
C PRO A 378 7.13 14.83 -10.40
N SER A 379 6.35 13.91 -9.82
CA SER A 379 6.51 12.47 -9.95
C SER A 379 5.16 11.78 -10.00
N TYR A 380 5.09 10.59 -10.58
CA TYR A 380 3.87 9.77 -10.67
C TYR A 380 2.64 10.54 -11.17
N GLY A 381 2.86 11.46 -12.12
CA GLY A 381 1.79 12.24 -12.75
C GLY A 381 1.19 13.34 -11.91
N SER A 382 1.87 13.82 -10.87
CA SER A 382 1.38 14.91 -10.02
C SER A 382 1.19 16.24 -10.76
N GLY A 383 1.87 16.43 -11.91
CA GLY A 383 1.76 17.64 -12.71
C GLY A 383 2.45 18.86 -12.10
N PRO A 384 2.25 20.06 -12.68
CA PRO A 384 3.05 21.23 -12.33
C PRO A 384 2.58 21.99 -11.08
N LYS A 385 1.33 21.78 -10.63
CA LYS A 385 0.73 22.61 -9.55
C LYS A 385 0.97 21.98 -8.19
N VAL A 386 1.54 22.74 -7.27
CA VAL A 386 1.72 22.37 -5.86
C VAL A 386 0.36 22.39 -5.13
N ASN A 387 0.17 21.54 -4.12
CA ASN A 387 -0.99 21.47 -3.21
C ASN A 387 -2.36 21.11 -3.84
N VAL A 388 -2.39 20.67 -5.08
CA VAL A 388 -3.64 20.24 -5.77
C VAL A 388 -3.53 18.83 -6.33
N ASN A 389 -2.61 18.04 -5.82
CA ASN A 389 -2.34 16.68 -6.27
C ASN A 389 -2.00 15.75 -5.10
N SER A 390 -2.09 14.45 -5.29
CA SER A 390 -1.77 13.42 -4.27
C SER A 390 -0.28 13.37 -3.88
N GLY A 391 0.59 14.03 -4.63
CA GLY A 391 2.00 14.16 -4.30
C GLY A 391 2.29 15.21 -3.22
N SER A 392 1.29 15.98 -2.78
CA SER A 392 1.44 17.03 -1.77
C SER A 392 0.53 16.75 -0.58
N GLY A 393 1.08 16.90 0.62
CA GLY A 393 0.37 16.67 1.87
C GLY A 393 1.29 16.17 2.98
N TYR A 394 0.86 16.33 4.22
CA TYR A 394 1.56 15.82 5.41
C TYR A 394 0.59 15.72 6.58
N TYR A 395 0.98 14.95 7.59
CA TYR A 395 0.32 14.90 8.89
C TYR A 395 0.99 15.92 9.81
N SER A 396 0.19 16.83 10.36
CA SER A 396 0.68 17.67 11.45
C SER A 396 1.02 16.83 12.67
N ARG A 397 1.82 17.38 13.59
CA ARG A 397 2.10 16.74 14.87
C ARG A 397 0.80 16.29 15.59
N ALA A 398 -0.21 17.12 15.55
CA ALA A 398 -1.52 16.84 16.14
C ALA A 398 -2.25 15.70 15.43
N ASP A 399 -2.23 15.67 14.09
CA ASP A 399 -2.81 14.58 13.31
C ASP A 399 -2.15 13.23 13.61
N TYR A 400 -0.83 13.23 13.72
CA TYR A 400 -0.08 11.99 14.02
C TYR A 400 -0.40 11.47 15.42
N ILE A 401 -0.44 12.34 16.42
CA ILE A 401 -0.86 12.00 17.79
C ILE A 401 -2.29 11.42 17.80
N GLU A 402 -3.20 11.97 17.01
CA GLU A 402 -4.56 11.44 16.89
C GLU A 402 -4.56 10.04 16.26
N ILE A 403 -3.78 9.81 15.19
CA ILE A 403 -3.60 8.48 14.58
C ILE A 403 -3.10 7.47 15.62
N LEU A 404 -2.06 7.83 16.39
CA LEU A 404 -1.50 6.97 17.44
C LEU A 404 -2.53 6.61 18.52
N LYS A 405 -3.31 7.59 19.00
CA LYS A 405 -4.39 7.36 19.97
C LYS A 405 -5.47 6.45 19.41
N TYR A 406 -5.84 6.66 18.16
CA TYR A 406 -6.88 5.89 17.48
C TYR A 406 -6.46 4.44 17.26
N ALA A 407 -5.20 4.22 16.86
CA ALA A 407 -4.59 2.90 16.72
C ALA A 407 -4.53 2.17 18.08
N LYS A 408 -4.05 2.85 19.15
CA LYS A 408 -3.96 2.29 20.50
C LYS A 408 -5.32 1.79 21.01
N GLN A 409 -6.41 2.56 20.79
CA GLN A 409 -7.76 2.16 21.18
C GLN A 409 -8.25 0.89 20.46
N ARG A 410 -7.56 0.48 19.39
CA ARG A 410 -7.82 -0.72 18.58
C ARG A 410 -6.79 -1.81 18.77
N HIS A 411 -5.94 -1.68 19.79
CA HIS A 411 -4.82 -2.59 20.05
C HIS A 411 -3.89 -2.77 18.84
N ILE A 412 -3.73 -1.69 18.06
CA ILE A 412 -2.81 -1.63 16.90
C ILE A 412 -1.61 -0.79 17.31
N LYS A 413 -0.41 -1.37 17.19
CA LYS A 413 0.86 -0.65 17.27
C LYS A 413 1.11 0.05 15.95
N VAL A 414 1.69 1.26 16.00
CA VAL A 414 2.20 1.94 14.81
C VAL A 414 3.71 1.86 14.84
N ILE A 415 4.32 1.31 13.79
CA ILE A 415 5.77 1.32 13.57
C ILE A 415 6.04 2.40 12.52
N PRO A 416 6.66 3.54 12.88
CA PRO A 416 7.00 4.56 11.91
C PRO A 416 8.23 4.14 11.12
N GLU A 417 8.21 4.39 9.81
CA GLU A 417 9.38 4.23 8.97
C GLU A 417 9.88 5.58 8.49
N ILE A 418 11.19 5.78 8.68
CA ILE A 418 11.97 6.90 8.15
C ILE A 418 13.03 6.30 7.25
N GLU A 419 12.78 6.33 5.97
CA GLU A 419 13.60 5.70 4.94
C GLU A 419 14.98 6.35 4.85
N THR A 420 16.01 5.53 5.02
CA THR A 420 17.43 5.91 4.99
C THR A 420 18.34 4.70 4.72
N PRO A 421 19.57 4.89 4.22
CA PRO A 421 20.12 6.12 3.67
C PRO A 421 19.67 6.37 2.23
N GLY A 422 19.11 5.36 1.53
CA GLY A 422 18.43 5.47 0.25
C GLY A 422 17.04 6.10 0.39
N HIS A 423 16.32 6.26 -0.72
CA HIS A 423 14.94 6.75 -0.74
C HIS A 423 14.70 8.03 0.10
N ALA A 424 15.74 8.84 0.25
CA ALA A 424 15.77 9.96 1.19
C ALA A 424 15.75 11.34 0.52
N ARG A 425 15.44 11.41 -0.80
CA ARG A 425 15.54 12.67 -1.56
C ARG A 425 14.70 13.79 -0.95
N ALA A 426 13.48 13.51 -0.49
CA ALA A 426 12.64 14.54 0.10
C ALA A 426 13.28 15.16 1.35
N ALA A 427 13.90 14.35 2.21
CA ALA A 427 14.65 14.83 3.38
C ALA A 427 15.88 15.64 2.96
N ILE A 428 16.66 15.13 2.00
CA ILE A 428 17.87 15.78 1.48
C ILE A 428 17.54 17.17 0.91
N LYS A 429 16.52 17.29 0.05
CA LYS A 429 16.12 18.59 -0.54
C LYS A 429 15.57 19.57 0.48
N SER A 430 14.88 19.06 1.50
CA SER A 430 14.42 19.89 2.63
C SER A 430 15.60 20.46 3.42
N MET A 431 16.61 19.65 3.71
CA MET A 431 17.80 20.10 4.41
C MET A 431 18.71 20.96 3.54
N ASP A 432 18.76 20.75 2.23
CA ASP A 432 19.39 21.67 1.28
C ASP A 432 18.72 23.04 1.30
N ALA A 433 17.40 23.10 1.32
CA ALA A 433 16.66 24.36 1.41
C ALA A 433 16.95 25.09 2.75
N ARG A 434 17.00 24.34 3.87
CA ARG A 434 17.43 24.81 5.18
C ARG A 434 18.86 25.38 5.12
N TYR A 435 19.78 24.65 4.52
CA TYR A 435 21.16 25.11 4.34
C TYR A 435 21.21 26.47 3.62
N GLN A 436 20.53 26.60 2.47
CA GLN A 436 20.48 27.86 1.71
C GLN A 436 19.90 29.02 2.51
N LYS A 437 18.83 28.77 3.27
CA LYS A 437 18.15 29.75 4.12
C LYS A 437 19.11 30.33 5.18
N TYR A 438 19.79 29.47 5.94
CA TYR A 438 20.67 29.91 7.02
C TYR A 438 22.00 30.46 6.52
N MET A 439 22.55 29.93 5.41
CA MET A 439 23.73 30.53 4.75
C MET A 439 23.43 31.98 4.30
N LYS A 440 22.24 32.22 3.71
CA LYS A 440 21.80 33.57 3.33
C LYS A 440 21.64 34.49 4.54
N ALA A 441 21.27 33.96 5.69
CA ALA A 441 21.17 34.68 6.96
C ALA A 441 22.53 34.88 7.68
N GLY A 442 23.63 34.29 7.17
CA GLY A 442 24.95 34.35 7.77
C GLY A 442 25.19 33.37 8.93
N ASP A 443 24.27 32.46 9.20
CA ASP A 443 24.34 31.46 10.27
C ASP A 443 24.77 30.08 9.73
N ARG A 444 26.08 29.94 9.54
CA ARG A 444 26.66 28.71 8.98
C ARG A 444 26.47 27.50 9.90
N ALA A 445 26.51 27.70 11.23
CA ALA A 445 26.36 26.59 12.17
C ALA A 445 24.97 25.94 12.04
N LYS A 446 23.90 26.76 12.00
CA LYS A 446 22.54 26.24 11.74
C LYS A 446 22.35 25.70 10.34
N ALA A 447 23.07 26.23 9.34
CA ALA A 447 23.00 25.73 7.98
C ALA A 447 23.52 24.28 7.89
N GLU A 448 24.65 23.99 8.54
CA GLU A 448 25.32 22.69 8.49
C GLU A 448 24.79 21.67 9.52
N GLU A 449 24.00 22.08 10.50
CA GLU A 449 23.55 21.28 11.66
C GLU A 449 22.87 19.95 11.27
N TYR A 450 22.03 19.99 10.24
CA TYR A 450 21.23 18.84 9.77
C TYR A 450 21.44 18.54 8.27
N LEU A 451 22.54 19.00 7.68
CA LEU A 451 22.85 18.75 6.28
C LEU A 451 23.06 17.23 6.05
N LEU A 452 22.39 16.66 5.02
CA LEU A 452 22.35 15.21 4.78
C LEU A 452 23.33 14.74 3.71
N ARG A 453 24.17 15.62 3.19
CA ARG A 453 25.14 15.28 2.16
C ARG A 453 26.43 16.07 2.29
N ASP A 454 27.54 15.53 1.80
CA ASP A 454 28.76 16.30 1.55
C ASP A 454 28.55 17.13 0.27
N LEU A 455 28.63 18.46 0.37
CA LEU A 455 28.47 19.37 -0.77
C LEU A 455 29.56 19.25 -1.81
N GLN A 456 30.71 18.61 -1.47
CA GLN A 456 31.81 18.35 -2.35
C GLN A 456 31.81 16.94 -2.98
N ASP A 457 30.84 16.10 -2.63
CA ASP A 457 30.71 14.76 -3.20
C ASP A 457 30.44 14.84 -4.71
N GLN A 458 31.27 14.15 -5.49
CA GLN A 458 31.15 14.00 -6.93
C GLN A 458 30.81 12.57 -7.35
N SER A 459 30.31 11.78 -6.46
CA SER A 459 29.81 10.41 -6.73
C SER A 459 28.73 10.44 -7.79
N THR A 460 28.75 9.46 -8.67
CA THR A 460 27.73 9.30 -9.71
C THR A 460 27.05 7.95 -9.54
N TYR A 461 25.74 7.98 -9.40
CA TYR A 461 24.91 6.80 -9.24
C TYR A 461 23.51 7.02 -9.82
N ARG A 462 22.75 5.97 -9.90
CA ARG A 462 21.34 6.01 -10.28
C ARG A 462 20.58 4.94 -9.51
N SER A 463 19.51 5.33 -8.84
CA SER A 463 18.62 4.39 -8.14
C SER A 463 17.77 3.60 -9.11
N VAL A 464 17.11 2.57 -8.64
CA VAL A 464 16.16 1.75 -9.44
C VAL A 464 14.99 2.59 -9.94
N GLN A 465 14.55 3.63 -9.19
CA GLN A 465 13.51 4.59 -9.62
C GLN A 465 14.05 5.73 -10.48
N GLY A 466 15.36 5.73 -10.80
CA GLY A 466 15.97 6.69 -11.72
C GLY A 466 16.54 7.96 -11.08
N TRP A 467 16.49 8.11 -9.75
CA TRP A 467 17.08 9.22 -9.01
C TRP A 467 18.60 9.13 -8.94
N ASN A 468 19.29 10.28 -8.89
CA ASN A 468 20.74 10.40 -8.78
C ASN A 468 21.19 11.31 -7.62
N ASP A 469 20.24 11.68 -6.74
CA ASP A 469 20.44 12.62 -5.65
C ASP A 469 19.59 12.26 -4.41
N ASN A 470 19.38 10.96 -4.17
CA ASN A 470 18.43 10.43 -3.19
C ASN A 470 19.08 9.65 -2.02
N VAL A 471 20.41 9.68 -1.90
CA VAL A 471 21.10 8.92 -0.85
C VAL A 471 21.80 9.87 0.12
N ILE A 472 21.54 9.70 1.41
CA ILE A 472 22.21 10.41 2.51
C ILE A 472 23.69 10.03 2.53
N ASP A 473 24.59 10.99 2.72
CA ASP A 473 26.00 10.70 2.97
C ASP A 473 26.19 10.30 4.43
N VAL A 474 26.37 9.00 4.63
CA VAL A 474 26.48 8.37 5.97
C VAL A 474 27.80 8.72 6.68
N ALA A 475 28.71 9.41 6.02
CA ALA A 475 29.98 9.84 6.58
C ALA A 475 29.89 11.25 7.22
N VAL A 476 28.83 12.01 6.99
CA VAL A 476 28.68 13.34 7.59
C VAL A 476 28.02 13.25 8.98
N PRO A 477 28.60 13.86 10.03
CA PRO A 477 28.03 13.82 11.38
C PRO A 477 26.63 14.42 11.48
N SER A 478 26.31 15.42 10.66
CA SER A 478 25.02 16.10 10.61
C SER A 478 23.85 15.18 10.22
N ALA A 479 24.12 14.09 9.48
CA ALA A 479 23.12 13.07 9.19
C ALA A 479 22.61 12.39 10.47
N TYR A 480 23.50 12.09 11.41
CA TYR A 480 23.13 11.48 12.69
C TYR A 480 22.40 12.48 13.61
N HIS A 481 22.80 13.77 13.61
CA HIS A 481 22.05 14.81 14.31
C HIS A 481 20.62 14.93 13.81
N PHE A 482 20.42 14.81 12.49
CA PHE A 482 19.09 14.80 11.88
C PHE A 482 18.27 13.59 12.38
N LEU A 483 18.84 12.38 12.33
CA LEU A 483 18.16 11.17 12.80
C LEU A 483 17.80 11.25 14.28
N GLU A 484 18.73 11.71 15.12
CA GLU A 484 18.49 11.93 16.54
C GLU A 484 17.32 12.87 16.77
N LYS A 485 17.31 14.01 16.09
CA LYS A 485 16.21 15.00 16.17
C LYS A 485 14.88 14.39 15.76
N VAL A 486 14.81 13.65 14.65
CA VAL A 486 13.58 13.01 14.16
C VAL A 486 13.06 11.98 15.16
N VAL A 487 13.95 11.09 15.64
CA VAL A 487 13.57 10.04 16.61
C VAL A 487 13.08 10.66 17.92
N ASP A 488 13.75 11.68 18.45
CA ASP A 488 13.38 12.31 19.71
C ASP A 488 12.00 12.99 19.64
N GLU A 489 11.69 13.65 18.51
CA GLU A 489 10.37 14.24 18.29
C GLU A 489 9.28 13.17 18.12
N MET A 490 9.58 12.07 17.44
CA MET A 490 8.66 10.94 17.35
C MET A 490 8.38 10.34 18.73
N MET A 491 9.42 10.10 19.56
CA MET A 491 9.25 9.62 20.94
C MET A 491 8.35 10.57 21.75
N ALA A 492 8.51 11.89 21.59
CA ALA A 492 7.64 12.87 22.24
C ALA A 492 6.18 12.74 21.78
N MET A 493 5.93 12.51 20.48
CA MET A 493 4.57 12.31 19.95
C MET A 493 3.91 11.04 20.50
N TYR A 494 4.67 9.94 20.60
CA TYR A 494 4.18 8.69 21.18
C TYR A 494 3.86 8.86 22.68
N LYS A 495 4.72 9.55 23.41
CA LYS A 495 4.48 9.90 24.83
C LYS A 495 3.18 10.70 24.98
N ASP A 496 2.96 11.74 24.15
CA ASP A 496 1.76 12.57 24.20
C ASP A 496 0.48 11.84 23.78
N ALA A 497 0.64 10.81 22.93
CA ALA A 497 -0.42 9.88 22.57
C ALA A 497 -0.68 8.84 23.68
N GLY A 498 0.25 8.67 24.62
CA GLY A 498 0.28 7.56 25.58
C GLY A 498 0.40 6.21 24.88
N ALA A 499 0.98 6.18 23.68
CA ALA A 499 1.30 4.99 22.91
C ALA A 499 2.75 4.56 23.19
N GLU A 500 3.06 3.30 22.89
CA GLU A 500 4.41 2.76 23.06
C GLU A 500 5.16 2.80 21.73
N LEU A 501 6.40 3.29 21.73
CA LEU A 501 7.35 3.19 20.61
C LEU A 501 8.43 2.19 21.00
N GLU A 502 8.52 1.07 20.29
CA GLU A 502 9.51 0.01 20.51
C GLU A 502 10.65 0.08 19.50
N THR A 503 10.37 0.60 18.31
CA THR A 503 11.30 0.70 17.18
C THR A 503 10.92 1.84 16.26
N VAL A 504 11.90 2.27 15.48
CA VAL A 504 11.71 3.03 14.23
C VAL A 504 12.30 2.18 13.11
N HIS A 505 11.54 1.94 12.05
CA HIS A 505 12.02 1.27 10.86
C HIS A 505 12.84 2.26 10.03
N PHE A 506 14.07 1.90 9.68
CA PHE A 506 15.00 2.79 8.98
C PHE A 506 15.21 2.43 7.50
N GLY A 507 14.30 1.63 6.94
CA GLY A 507 14.37 1.20 5.56
C GLY A 507 15.61 0.38 5.26
N GLY A 508 16.48 0.91 4.43
CA GLY A 508 17.78 0.31 4.14
C GLY A 508 17.86 -0.38 2.79
N ASP A 509 16.78 -0.40 2.05
CA ASP A 509 16.73 -1.06 0.75
C ASP A 509 17.32 -0.21 -0.37
N GLU A 510 17.66 -0.88 -1.46
CA GLU A 510 17.96 -0.36 -2.79
C GLU A 510 19.01 0.74 -2.88
N VAL A 511 19.98 0.81 -1.95
CA VAL A 511 21.09 1.77 -2.05
C VAL A 511 21.97 1.46 -3.26
N PRO A 512 22.04 2.38 -4.25
CA PRO A 512 22.66 2.08 -5.53
C PRO A 512 24.19 1.97 -5.45
N ALA A 513 24.76 1.21 -6.35
CA ALA A 513 26.21 1.16 -6.52
C ALA A 513 26.76 2.54 -6.97
N GLY A 514 27.92 2.90 -6.47
CA GLY A 514 28.59 4.14 -6.82
C GLY A 514 28.39 5.30 -5.84
N VAL A 515 27.49 5.17 -4.87
CA VAL A 515 27.30 6.16 -3.79
C VAL A 515 28.58 6.30 -2.96
N TRP A 516 28.85 7.51 -2.43
CA TRP A 516 29.96 7.87 -1.53
C TRP A 516 31.37 7.67 -2.09
N THR A 517 31.53 7.15 -3.31
CA THR A 517 32.83 6.78 -3.89
C THR A 517 33.78 7.97 -4.14
N LYS A 518 33.21 9.18 -4.26
CA LYS A 518 33.94 10.44 -4.41
C LYS A 518 33.58 11.48 -3.35
N SER A 519 33.00 11.05 -2.23
CA SER A 519 32.75 11.91 -1.08
C SER A 519 34.03 12.14 -0.29
N PRO A 520 34.47 13.39 -0.11
CA PRO A 520 35.57 13.72 0.79
C PRO A 520 35.30 13.33 2.26
N ALA A 521 34.01 13.36 2.69
CA ALA A 521 33.64 12.91 4.03
C ALA A 521 33.85 11.40 4.17
N ALA A 522 33.41 10.62 3.20
CA ALA A 522 33.59 9.16 3.16
C ALA A 522 35.10 8.79 3.13
N ALA A 523 35.90 9.51 2.35
CA ALA A 523 37.35 9.29 2.27
C ALA A 523 38.07 9.48 3.60
N LYS A 524 37.52 10.29 4.52
CA LYS A 524 38.10 10.47 5.89
C LYS A 524 37.74 9.30 6.82
N ILE A 525 36.78 8.47 6.49
CA ILE A 525 36.36 7.32 7.31
C ILE A 525 37.00 6.04 6.77
N VAL A 526 36.97 5.85 5.44
CA VAL A 526 37.51 4.66 4.77
C VAL A 526 39.02 4.57 5.01
N GLY A 527 39.48 3.44 5.57
CA GLY A 527 40.86 3.20 5.96
C GLY A 527 41.33 3.88 7.25
N GLN A 528 40.48 4.71 7.89
CA GLN A 528 40.81 5.40 9.15
C GLN A 528 40.02 4.82 10.32
N VAL A 529 38.79 4.36 10.09
CA VAL A 529 37.90 3.75 11.10
C VAL A 529 38.04 2.23 11.05
N ALA A 530 38.23 1.60 12.21
CA ALA A 530 38.34 0.16 12.30
C ALA A 530 37.10 -0.51 11.69
N GLY A 531 37.28 -1.51 10.84
CA GLY A 531 36.19 -2.21 10.14
C GLY A 531 35.68 -1.52 8.88
N VAL A 532 36.20 -0.35 8.49
CA VAL A 532 35.84 0.38 7.27
C VAL A 532 37.03 0.48 6.35
N GLY A 533 37.33 -0.59 5.63
CA GLY A 533 38.43 -0.66 4.68
C GLY A 533 38.07 -0.23 3.26
N HIS A 534 36.77 -0.23 2.95
CA HIS A 534 36.23 0.07 1.64
C HIS A 534 34.90 0.87 1.76
N THR A 535 34.51 1.57 0.71
CA THR A 535 33.27 2.36 0.68
C THR A 535 32.02 1.50 0.96
N ASP A 536 32.04 0.23 0.55
CA ASP A 536 30.92 -0.67 0.84
C ASP A 536 30.75 -1.00 2.34
N ASP A 537 31.83 -0.88 3.13
CA ASP A 537 31.80 -1.11 4.59
C ASP A 537 31.07 0.02 5.33
N LEU A 538 30.86 1.17 4.66
CA LEU A 538 30.07 2.28 5.19
C LEU A 538 28.62 1.88 5.45
N TRP A 539 28.11 0.84 4.79
CA TRP A 539 26.82 0.23 5.06
C TRP A 539 26.72 -0.32 6.48
N THR A 540 27.64 -1.21 6.84
CA THR A 540 27.71 -1.79 8.20
C THR A 540 28.03 -0.72 9.25
N TYR A 541 28.91 0.24 8.92
CA TYR A 541 29.21 1.39 9.78
C TYR A 541 27.95 2.20 10.09
N TYR A 542 27.14 2.50 9.07
CA TYR A 542 25.92 3.29 9.22
C TYR A 542 24.90 2.61 10.13
N PHE A 543 24.51 1.36 9.84
CA PHE A 543 23.55 0.65 10.67
C PHE A 543 24.06 0.34 12.08
N GLY A 544 25.38 0.18 12.25
CA GLY A 544 25.98 0.15 13.58
C GLY A 544 25.73 1.44 14.37
N LYS A 545 25.95 2.61 13.73
CA LYS A 545 25.67 3.92 14.35
C LYS A 545 24.19 4.14 14.65
N VAL A 546 23.31 3.77 13.72
CA VAL A 546 21.84 3.86 13.93
C VAL A 546 21.41 2.97 15.08
N ASN A 547 21.91 1.74 15.17
CA ASN A 547 21.63 0.84 16.27
C ASN A 547 22.09 1.42 17.62
N GLU A 548 23.29 1.99 17.71
CA GLU A 548 23.77 2.68 18.91
C GLU A 548 22.86 3.85 19.31
N LEU A 549 22.39 4.64 18.34
CA LEU A 549 21.47 5.75 18.54
C LEU A 549 20.14 5.28 19.14
N LEU A 550 19.59 4.19 18.61
CA LEU A 550 18.31 3.59 19.06
C LEU A 550 18.46 2.94 20.44
N LYS A 551 19.52 2.18 20.68
CA LYS A 551 19.81 1.55 21.98
C LYS A 551 19.88 2.56 23.13
N LYS A 552 20.46 3.76 22.90
CA LYS A 552 20.48 4.85 23.89
C LYS A 552 19.09 5.33 24.28
N ARG A 553 18.07 5.04 23.46
CA ARG A 553 16.66 5.40 23.64
C ARG A 553 15.78 4.20 24.01
N ASN A 554 16.38 3.04 24.31
CA ASN A 554 15.71 1.76 24.58
C ASN A 554 14.82 1.30 23.40
N LEU A 555 15.22 1.61 22.17
CA LEU A 555 14.59 1.15 20.94
C LEU A 555 15.47 0.10 20.26
N TYR A 556 14.85 -0.84 19.52
CA TYR A 556 15.58 -1.74 18.63
C TYR A 556 15.54 -1.26 17.19
N LEU A 557 16.44 -1.74 16.34
CA LEU A 557 16.48 -1.44 14.92
C LEU A 557 15.59 -2.39 14.13
N SER A 558 14.70 -1.85 13.31
CA SER A 558 14.03 -2.57 12.23
C SER A 558 14.34 -1.95 10.87
N GLY A 559 14.27 -2.75 9.82
CA GLY A 559 14.52 -2.34 8.44
C GLY A 559 14.26 -3.48 7.47
N TRP A 560 14.39 -3.20 6.17
CA TRP A 560 14.30 -4.23 5.14
C TRP A 560 15.48 -5.21 5.28
N GLU A 561 15.42 -6.37 4.60
CA GLU A 561 16.41 -7.44 4.77
C GLU A 561 17.87 -6.99 4.63
N GLU A 562 18.12 -5.92 3.90
CA GLU A 562 19.47 -5.40 3.66
C GLU A 562 20.18 -4.98 4.94
N ILE A 563 19.46 -4.61 6.02
CA ILE A 563 20.09 -4.31 7.32
C ILE A 563 20.82 -5.51 7.92
N GLY A 564 20.37 -6.73 7.59
CA GLY A 564 20.98 -7.99 7.97
C GLY A 564 22.07 -8.49 7.03
N LEU A 565 22.41 -7.71 6.00
CA LEU A 565 23.35 -8.09 4.96
C LEU A 565 24.55 -7.14 4.91
N HIS A 566 25.64 -7.58 4.29
CA HIS A 566 26.78 -6.73 3.92
C HIS A 566 27.38 -7.17 2.59
N LYS A 567 28.09 -6.27 1.93
CA LYS A 567 28.74 -6.57 0.65
C LYS A 567 30.08 -7.24 0.90
N GLN A 568 30.28 -8.42 0.34
CA GLN A 568 31.53 -9.20 0.40
C GLN A 568 31.97 -9.66 -0.99
N LEU A 569 33.26 -9.80 -1.19
CA LEU A 569 33.82 -10.36 -2.42
C LEU A 569 33.74 -11.88 -2.35
N VAL A 570 32.79 -12.48 -3.10
CA VAL A 570 32.60 -13.93 -3.22
C VAL A 570 32.97 -14.36 -4.63
N ASN A 571 33.98 -15.22 -4.77
CA ASN A 571 34.47 -15.71 -6.08
C ASN A 571 34.78 -14.57 -7.07
N GLY A 572 35.37 -13.48 -6.59
CA GLY A 572 35.74 -12.32 -7.42
C GLY A 572 34.57 -11.41 -7.80
N LYS A 573 33.33 -11.71 -7.36
CA LYS A 573 32.15 -10.89 -7.55
C LYS A 573 31.65 -10.35 -6.20
N ARG A 574 31.31 -9.07 -6.15
CA ARG A 574 30.65 -8.48 -4.97
C ARG A 574 29.22 -8.99 -4.85
N SER A 575 28.90 -9.55 -3.72
CA SER A 575 27.59 -10.13 -3.41
C SER A 575 27.13 -9.69 -2.03
N MET A 576 25.82 -9.53 -1.84
CA MET A 576 25.22 -9.36 -0.52
C MET A 576 25.23 -10.71 0.20
N VAL A 577 25.80 -10.75 1.38
CA VAL A 577 25.85 -11.93 2.25
C VAL A 577 25.39 -11.59 3.65
N LEU A 578 25.03 -12.59 4.44
CA LEU A 578 24.61 -12.39 5.83
C LEU A 578 25.68 -11.64 6.62
N ASN A 579 25.27 -10.65 7.41
CA ASN A 579 26.14 -9.94 8.33
C ASN A 579 26.12 -10.62 9.70
N PRO A 580 27.17 -11.37 10.09
CA PRO A 580 27.19 -12.08 11.36
C PRO A 580 27.27 -11.13 12.58
N ASN A 581 27.76 -9.91 12.38
CA ASN A 581 27.96 -8.94 13.46
C ASN A 581 26.65 -8.43 14.08
N PHE A 582 25.56 -8.48 13.32
CA PHE A 582 24.25 -8.01 13.77
C PHE A 582 23.28 -9.13 14.20
N ALA A 583 23.63 -10.38 13.97
CA ALA A 583 22.76 -11.53 14.27
C ALA A 583 22.41 -11.66 15.78
N THR A 584 23.21 -11.06 16.67
CA THR A 584 22.98 -11.04 18.13
C THR A 584 22.38 -9.72 18.64
N GLU A 585 22.07 -8.78 17.75
CA GLU A 585 21.72 -7.40 18.07
C GLU A 585 20.21 -7.17 18.06
N ASN A 586 19.35 -8.08 18.21
CA ASN A 586 17.89 -7.90 18.17
C ASN A 586 17.40 -7.04 16.98
N PHE A 587 17.98 -7.28 15.78
CA PHE A 587 17.52 -6.64 14.56
C PHE A 587 16.26 -7.34 14.04
N HIS A 588 15.28 -6.55 13.68
CA HIS A 588 14.07 -7.04 13.03
C HIS A 588 14.14 -6.74 11.54
N ALA A 589 14.26 -7.78 10.73
CA ALA A 589 14.37 -7.68 9.29
C ALA A 589 13.04 -8.03 8.61
N ASP A 590 12.48 -7.09 7.87
CA ASP A 590 11.32 -7.30 7.01
C ASP A 590 11.82 -7.80 5.65
N VAL A 591 11.61 -9.10 5.37
CA VAL A 591 12.21 -9.76 4.21
C VAL A 591 11.22 -9.83 3.06
N TRP A 592 11.49 -9.02 2.02
CA TRP A 592 10.63 -8.87 0.86
C TRP A 592 11.09 -9.69 -0.35
N ASN A 593 12.40 -9.76 -0.61
CA ASN A 593 12.93 -10.36 -1.82
C ASN A 593 13.01 -11.88 -1.71
N ASN A 594 12.03 -12.54 -2.29
CA ASN A 594 11.96 -14.00 -2.37
C ASN A 594 12.02 -14.50 -3.83
N THR A 595 12.63 -13.73 -4.73
CA THR A 595 12.72 -14.04 -6.18
C THR A 595 14.18 -14.09 -6.66
N GLU A 596 14.40 -14.69 -7.83
CA GLU A 596 15.64 -14.61 -8.62
C GLU A 596 16.96 -14.88 -7.86
N GLY A 597 16.98 -15.98 -7.10
CA GLY A 597 18.16 -16.42 -6.34
C GLY A 597 18.10 -16.14 -4.84
N ASN A 598 17.18 -15.25 -4.39
CA ASN A 598 16.98 -14.89 -3.00
C ASN A 598 15.83 -15.67 -2.31
N GLU A 599 15.34 -16.73 -2.94
CA GLU A 599 14.16 -17.46 -2.46
C GLU A 599 14.33 -18.02 -1.03
N ASP A 600 15.57 -18.20 -0.56
CA ASP A 600 15.89 -18.71 0.77
C ASP A 600 16.36 -17.65 1.77
N LEU A 601 16.34 -16.35 1.39
CA LEU A 601 16.93 -15.29 2.18
C LEU A 601 16.30 -15.14 3.57
N ALA A 602 14.96 -15.17 3.64
CA ALA A 602 14.24 -15.07 4.92
C ALA A 602 14.64 -16.21 5.89
N TYR A 603 14.77 -17.44 5.37
CA TYR A 603 15.17 -18.58 6.20
C TYR A 603 16.64 -18.53 6.59
N LYS A 604 17.52 -18.02 5.72
CA LYS A 604 18.93 -17.77 6.08
C LYS A 604 19.05 -16.77 7.23
N LEU A 605 18.35 -15.65 7.17
CA LEU A 605 18.34 -14.63 8.22
C LEU A 605 17.77 -15.19 9.52
N ALA A 606 16.62 -15.86 9.49
CA ALA A 606 16.01 -16.49 10.65
C ALA A 606 16.93 -17.54 11.29
N ASN A 607 17.56 -18.39 10.46
CA ASN A 607 18.50 -19.42 10.94
C ASN A 607 19.76 -18.81 11.57
N ALA A 608 20.16 -17.61 11.15
CA ALA A 608 21.28 -16.87 11.71
C ALA A 608 20.96 -16.14 13.02
N GLY A 609 19.66 -16.02 13.39
CA GLY A 609 19.24 -15.41 14.66
C GLY A 609 18.48 -14.08 14.54
N TYR A 610 18.33 -13.53 13.33
CA TYR A 610 17.53 -12.33 13.10
C TYR A 610 16.04 -12.59 13.37
N GLN A 611 15.34 -11.59 13.90
CA GLN A 611 13.88 -11.60 13.95
C GLN A 611 13.35 -11.23 12.57
N VAL A 612 12.56 -12.11 11.95
CA VAL A 612 12.16 -11.98 10.55
C VAL A 612 10.65 -11.78 10.46
N THR A 613 10.24 -10.70 9.79
CA THR A 613 8.88 -10.53 9.27
C THR A 613 8.86 -10.96 7.80
N LEU A 614 7.99 -11.90 7.45
CA LEU A 614 7.84 -12.33 6.06
C LEU A 614 6.99 -11.31 5.30
N THR A 615 7.60 -10.71 4.28
CA THR A 615 7.01 -9.66 3.44
C THR A 615 7.12 -10.05 1.95
N ASN A 616 7.10 -11.34 1.65
CA ASN A 616 7.40 -11.95 0.35
C ASN A 616 6.70 -11.25 -0.81
N VAL A 617 7.46 -10.69 -1.76
CA VAL A 617 6.92 -9.92 -2.88
C VAL A 617 5.93 -10.74 -3.72
N SER A 618 6.21 -12.01 -3.98
CA SER A 618 5.36 -12.87 -4.80
C SER A 618 3.98 -13.17 -4.20
N ASN A 619 3.76 -12.87 -2.90
CA ASN A 619 2.54 -13.26 -2.18
C ASN A 619 1.87 -12.10 -1.44
N LEU A 620 2.64 -11.12 -0.94
CA LEU A 620 2.16 -10.17 0.06
C LEU A 620 2.22 -8.70 -0.39
N TYR A 621 2.80 -8.37 -1.57
CA TYR A 621 2.83 -7.01 -2.10
C TYR A 621 1.48 -6.62 -2.71
N PHE A 622 0.74 -5.79 -2.00
CA PHE A 622 -0.65 -5.47 -2.37
C PHE A 622 -0.77 -4.39 -3.44
N ASP A 623 0.30 -3.67 -3.74
CA ASP A 623 0.42 -2.75 -4.87
C ASP A 623 0.61 -3.46 -6.22
N LEU A 624 0.94 -4.76 -6.22
CA LEU A 624 1.00 -5.54 -7.44
C LEU A 624 -0.39 -5.78 -8.03
N ALA A 625 -0.48 -5.71 -9.36
CA ALA A 625 -1.70 -5.98 -10.11
C ALA A 625 -2.23 -7.40 -9.81
N ALA A 626 -3.53 -7.55 -9.74
CA ALA A 626 -4.14 -8.85 -9.43
C ALA A 626 -4.02 -9.85 -10.59
N THR A 627 -3.95 -9.37 -11.84
CA THR A 627 -3.87 -10.21 -13.04
C THR A 627 -3.03 -9.55 -14.15
N LYS A 628 -2.67 -10.32 -15.18
CA LYS A 628 -1.98 -9.82 -16.38
C LYS A 628 -2.86 -8.95 -17.29
N SER A 629 -4.11 -8.65 -16.94
CA SER A 629 -4.98 -7.82 -17.77
C SER A 629 -4.41 -6.41 -17.94
N TYR A 630 -4.46 -5.90 -19.17
CA TYR A 630 -3.99 -4.55 -19.50
C TYR A 630 -4.70 -3.45 -18.70
N VAL A 631 -5.96 -3.65 -18.36
CA VAL A 631 -6.77 -2.67 -17.63
C VAL A 631 -6.64 -2.81 -16.09
N GLU A 632 -6.01 -3.87 -15.60
CA GLU A 632 -5.79 -4.05 -14.17
C GLU A 632 -4.70 -3.09 -13.67
N PRO A 633 -5.00 -2.24 -12.68
CA PRO A 633 -4.03 -1.30 -12.13
C PRO A 633 -3.03 -2.00 -11.20
N GLY A 634 -1.88 -1.38 -11.01
CA GLY A 634 -0.85 -1.83 -10.08
C GLY A 634 0.49 -2.04 -10.77
N GLN A 635 1.52 -2.28 -9.96
CA GLN A 635 2.83 -2.71 -10.42
C GLN A 635 2.78 -4.21 -10.78
N TYR A 636 3.82 -4.73 -11.48
CA TYR A 636 3.86 -6.16 -11.87
C TYR A 636 5.29 -6.71 -11.93
N TRP A 637 6.28 -5.95 -11.47
CA TRP A 637 7.69 -6.35 -11.51
C TRP A 637 8.00 -7.58 -10.65
N GLY A 638 7.25 -7.78 -9.56
CA GLY A 638 7.40 -8.90 -8.63
C GLY A 638 6.38 -10.03 -8.84
N GLY A 639 5.52 -9.92 -9.86
CA GLY A 639 4.46 -10.90 -10.16
C GLY A 639 3.06 -10.29 -10.12
N TYR A 640 2.08 -11.16 -9.92
CA TYR A 640 0.66 -10.79 -9.83
C TYR A 640 0.10 -11.30 -8.50
N VAL A 641 -0.50 -10.43 -7.71
CA VAL A 641 -1.00 -10.75 -6.38
C VAL A 641 -2.49 -10.45 -6.27
N ASP A 642 -3.32 -11.49 -6.32
CA ASP A 642 -4.74 -11.44 -5.94
C ASP A 642 -4.93 -12.09 -4.55
N MET A 643 -6.15 -12.22 -4.08
CA MET A 643 -6.48 -12.74 -2.74
C MET A 643 -6.06 -14.21 -2.53
N ASP A 644 -5.87 -15.01 -3.60
CA ASP A 644 -5.36 -16.38 -3.51
C ASP A 644 -3.91 -16.44 -3.01
N LYS A 645 -3.06 -15.48 -3.42
CA LYS A 645 -1.62 -15.46 -3.11
C LYS A 645 -1.32 -15.41 -1.61
N PRO A 646 -1.86 -14.45 -0.82
CA PRO A 646 -1.68 -14.48 0.62
C PRO A 646 -2.46 -15.63 1.29
N PHE A 647 -3.58 -16.12 0.70
CA PHE A 647 -4.33 -17.24 1.27
C PHE A 647 -3.56 -18.55 1.26
N TYR A 648 -2.91 -18.91 0.14
CA TYR A 648 -2.16 -20.17 0.08
C TYR A 648 -0.71 -20.06 0.58
N PHE A 649 -0.26 -18.90 1.04
CA PHE A 649 1.07 -18.71 1.57
C PHE A 649 1.33 -19.59 2.81
N VAL A 650 2.39 -20.41 2.80
CA VAL A 650 2.80 -21.28 3.91
C VAL A 650 4.08 -20.71 4.54
N PRO A 651 3.97 -19.91 5.61
CA PRO A 651 5.10 -19.16 6.16
C PRO A 651 6.31 -20.00 6.56
N MET A 652 6.09 -21.22 7.07
CA MET A 652 7.18 -22.09 7.55
C MET A 652 7.75 -23.00 6.46
N ASP A 653 7.15 -23.05 5.25
CA ASP A 653 7.66 -23.70 4.05
C ASP A 653 7.03 -23.08 2.79
N TYR A 654 7.36 -21.82 2.51
CA TYR A 654 6.77 -21.10 1.38
C TYR A 654 7.21 -21.65 0.00
N TYR A 655 8.25 -22.49 -0.07
CA TYR A 655 8.61 -23.18 -1.31
C TYR A 655 7.47 -24.09 -1.82
N LYS A 656 6.71 -24.69 -0.88
CA LYS A 656 5.55 -25.53 -1.22
C LYS A 656 4.52 -24.78 -2.05
N THR A 657 4.45 -23.46 -1.90
CA THR A 657 3.45 -22.58 -2.51
C THR A 657 4.03 -21.57 -3.51
N SER A 658 5.34 -21.59 -3.78
CA SER A 658 5.97 -20.76 -4.81
C SER A 658 5.76 -21.37 -6.18
N LYS A 659 4.57 -21.17 -6.76
CA LYS A 659 4.12 -21.82 -8.01
C LYS A 659 4.43 -21.02 -9.27
N GLU A 660 4.67 -19.73 -9.16
CA GLU A 660 4.88 -18.80 -10.27
C GLU A 660 6.08 -17.89 -10.02
N ASP A 661 6.80 -17.53 -11.07
CA ASP A 661 7.91 -16.57 -11.04
C ASP A 661 7.39 -15.10 -11.06
N SER A 662 8.32 -14.12 -11.08
CA SER A 662 7.99 -12.69 -11.16
C SER A 662 7.25 -12.28 -12.44
N ARG A 663 7.19 -13.12 -13.45
CA ARG A 663 6.41 -12.91 -14.70
C ARG A 663 5.05 -13.60 -14.66
N GLY A 664 4.76 -14.36 -13.58
CA GLY A 664 3.57 -15.18 -13.45
C GLY A 664 3.61 -16.46 -14.30
N GLU A 665 4.84 -16.94 -14.64
CA GLU A 665 5.02 -18.21 -15.33
C GLU A 665 5.28 -19.34 -14.31
N PRO A 666 4.86 -20.58 -14.61
CA PRO A 666 5.05 -21.71 -13.70
C PRO A 666 6.52 -21.92 -13.34
N VAL A 667 6.80 -22.14 -12.06
CA VAL A 667 8.13 -22.48 -11.53
C VAL A 667 8.28 -24.00 -11.38
N ASP A 668 9.39 -24.56 -11.88
CA ASP A 668 9.77 -25.94 -11.57
C ASP A 668 10.18 -26.04 -10.08
N PRO A 669 9.50 -26.85 -9.25
CA PRO A 669 9.86 -27.06 -7.85
C PRO A 669 11.32 -27.52 -7.62
N ALA A 670 11.97 -28.08 -8.65
CA ALA A 670 13.37 -28.50 -8.56
C ALA A 670 14.33 -27.33 -8.26
N VAL A 671 13.96 -26.08 -8.57
CA VAL A 671 14.78 -24.88 -8.26
C VAL A 671 14.96 -24.66 -6.75
N PHE A 672 14.09 -25.24 -5.91
CA PHE A 672 14.15 -25.14 -4.46
C PHE A 672 14.91 -26.27 -3.79
N LYS A 673 15.44 -27.26 -4.55
CA LYS A 673 16.08 -28.46 -3.99
C LYS A 673 17.28 -28.14 -3.09
N ASP A 674 18.10 -27.21 -3.54
CA ASP A 674 19.35 -26.83 -2.85
C ASP A 674 19.22 -25.53 -2.02
N LYS A 675 17.99 -25.01 -1.87
CA LYS A 675 17.73 -23.81 -1.07
C LYS A 675 17.71 -24.14 0.42
N VAL A 676 18.20 -23.20 1.23
CA VAL A 676 18.21 -23.32 2.68
C VAL A 676 16.79 -23.45 3.23
N ARG A 677 16.57 -24.43 4.10
CA ARG A 677 15.30 -24.64 4.81
C ARG A 677 15.33 -23.99 6.18
N LEU A 678 14.16 -23.63 6.68
CA LEU A 678 14.00 -23.11 8.04
C LEU A 678 14.24 -24.23 9.06
N ASN A 679 15.20 -24.03 9.97
CA ASN A 679 15.49 -24.95 11.06
C ASN A 679 14.36 -24.91 12.11
N GLU A 680 14.09 -26.02 12.78
CA GLU A 680 13.04 -26.10 13.80
C GLU A 680 13.26 -25.05 14.93
N ALA A 681 14.51 -24.91 15.40
CA ALA A 681 14.87 -23.95 16.43
C ALA A 681 14.70 -22.47 15.98
N ALA A 682 14.78 -22.21 14.68
CA ALA A 682 14.65 -20.87 14.10
C ALA A 682 13.21 -20.47 13.74
N LYS A 683 12.24 -21.39 13.81
CA LYS A 683 10.82 -21.07 13.57
C LYS A 683 10.31 -19.91 14.46
N LYS A 684 10.79 -19.83 15.70
CA LYS A 684 10.47 -18.74 16.64
C LYS A 684 10.97 -17.37 16.19
N ASN A 685 11.95 -17.33 15.29
CA ASN A 685 12.53 -16.11 14.73
C ASN A 685 11.70 -15.57 13.55
N ILE A 686 10.75 -16.35 13.01
CA ILE A 686 9.69 -15.84 12.10
C ILE A 686 8.60 -15.25 13.00
N ILE A 687 8.66 -13.93 13.21
CA ILE A 687 7.80 -13.23 14.18
C ILE A 687 6.44 -12.84 13.63
N GLY A 688 6.30 -12.78 12.31
CA GLY A 688 5.03 -12.37 11.70
C GLY A 688 5.00 -12.31 10.18
N LEU A 689 3.85 -11.79 9.71
CA LEU A 689 3.57 -11.52 8.31
C LEU A 689 3.24 -10.04 8.13
N GLN A 690 3.71 -9.47 7.03
CA GLN A 690 3.40 -8.11 6.62
C GLN A 690 3.02 -8.06 5.14
N ALA A 691 1.97 -7.31 4.83
CA ALA A 691 1.67 -6.94 3.46
C ALA A 691 1.94 -5.45 3.25
N PRO A 692 2.90 -5.08 2.40
CA PRO A 692 3.11 -3.70 2.01
C PRO A 692 2.15 -3.30 0.89
N LEU A 693 1.83 -1.99 0.85
CA LEU A 693 1.14 -1.33 -0.23
C LEU A 693 1.90 -0.05 -0.57
N TRP A 694 2.74 -0.15 -1.59
CA TRP A 694 3.50 0.97 -2.14
C TRP A 694 2.59 1.86 -2.98
N SER A 695 2.80 3.17 -2.95
CA SER A 695 1.80 4.13 -3.41
C SER A 695 2.07 4.80 -4.76
N GLU A 696 3.03 4.33 -5.57
CA GLU A 696 3.36 4.93 -6.87
C GLU A 696 2.13 5.06 -7.78
N THR A 697 1.26 4.06 -7.76
CA THR A 697 0.01 4.03 -8.56
C THR A 697 -1.25 4.37 -7.75
N ILE A 698 -1.10 4.71 -6.45
CA ILE A 698 -2.19 4.87 -5.47
C ILE A 698 -2.46 6.36 -5.21
N ARG A 699 -3.18 7.02 -6.09
CA ARG A 699 -3.40 8.47 -6.02
C ARG A 699 -4.64 8.91 -5.24
N THR A 700 -5.55 8.00 -4.94
CA THR A 700 -6.81 8.31 -4.25
C THR A 700 -7.12 7.24 -3.20
N PRO A 701 -7.93 7.58 -2.18
CA PRO A 701 -8.44 6.60 -1.23
C PRO A 701 -9.14 5.41 -1.88
N GLU A 702 -9.95 5.64 -2.92
CA GLU A 702 -10.67 4.57 -3.63
C GLU A 702 -9.70 3.60 -4.34
N ARG A 703 -8.54 4.11 -4.81
CA ARG A 703 -7.49 3.26 -5.40
C ARG A 703 -6.79 2.44 -4.33
N LEU A 704 -6.51 3.03 -3.16
CA LEU A 704 -5.96 2.33 -2.01
C LEU A 704 -6.89 1.18 -1.60
N GLU A 705 -8.17 1.44 -1.42
CA GLU A 705 -9.17 0.46 -1.04
C GLU A 705 -9.30 -0.68 -2.07
N TYR A 706 -9.24 -0.34 -3.36
CA TYR A 706 -9.26 -1.30 -4.46
C TYR A 706 -8.06 -2.25 -4.43
N MET A 707 -6.85 -1.73 -4.19
CA MET A 707 -5.63 -2.54 -4.14
C MET A 707 -5.53 -3.35 -2.84
N LEU A 708 -6.06 -2.81 -1.75
CA LEU A 708 -6.04 -3.43 -0.42
C LEU A 708 -7.02 -4.60 -0.32
N LEU A 709 -8.24 -4.46 -0.86
CA LEU A 709 -9.34 -5.40 -0.66
C LEU A 709 -9.75 -6.11 -1.97
N PRO A 710 -10.03 -7.43 -1.89
CA PRO A 710 -10.16 -8.28 -0.71
C PRO A 710 -8.86 -8.95 -0.20
N LYS A 711 -7.68 -8.64 -0.73
CA LYS A 711 -6.38 -9.26 -0.38
C LYS A 711 -6.11 -9.28 1.14
N LEU A 712 -6.45 -8.18 1.84
CA LEU A 712 -6.27 -8.07 3.30
C LEU A 712 -6.99 -9.17 4.07
N LEU A 713 -8.13 -9.65 3.59
CA LEU A 713 -8.86 -10.75 4.23
C LEU A 713 -8.03 -12.04 4.24
N SER A 714 -7.34 -12.32 3.14
CA SER A 714 -6.45 -13.48 3.02
C SER A 714 -5.22 -13.37 3.93
N LEU A 715 -4.61 -12.18 3.99
CA LEU A 715 -3.52 -11.91 4.95
C LEU A 715 -3.99 -12.14 6.39
N SER A 716 -5.16 -11.59 6.74
CA SER A 716 -5.72 -11.70 8.08
C SER A 716 -5.96 -13.15 8.48
N GLU A 717 -6.53 -13.96 7.58
CA GLU A 717 -6.70 -15.39 7.78
C GLU A 717 -5.35 -16.10 8.01
N ARG A 718 -4.35 -15.81 7.17
CA ARG A 718 -3.06 -16.48 7.24
C ARG A 718 -2.23 -16.06 8.44
N ALA A 719 -2.31 -14.81 8.86
CA ALA A 719 -1.56 -14.29 10.00
C ALA A 719 -2.20 -14.65 11.35
N TRP A 720 -3.53 -14.83 11.38
CA TRP A 720 -4.28 -15.14 12.60
C TRP A 720 -4.46 -16.64 12.82
N ALA A 721 -5.06 -17.37 11.84
CA ALA A 721 -5.44 -18.76 11.96
C ALA A 721 -4.25 -19.71 12.06
N LYS A 722 -4.43 -20.87 12.70
CA LYS A 722 -3.43 -21.96 12.72
C LYS A 722 -3.07 -22.41 11.30
N ASP A 723 -1.96 -23.15 11.16
CA ASP A 723 -1.64 -23.83 9.91
C ASP A 723 -2.80 -24.73 9.49
N PRO A 724 -3.33 -24.57 8.27
CA PRO A 724 -4.36 -25.45 7.76
C PRO A 724 -3.77 -26.83 7.41
N GLU A 725 -4.61 -27.86 7.43
CA GLU A 725 -4.19 -29.24 7.16
C GLU A 725 -3.46 -29.38 5.82
N TRP A 726 -3.94 -28.69 4.78
CA TRP A 726 -3.30 -28.74 3.47
C TRP A 726 -1.85 -28.19 3.48
N ALA A 727 -1.53 -27.25 4.36
CA ALA A 727 -0.19 -26.67 4.47
C ALA A 727 0.83 -27.70 5.03
N THR A 728 0.39 -28.58 5.92
CA THR A 728 1.23 -29.59 6.61
C THR A 728 1.17 -30.98 5.97
N GLU A 729 0.21 -31.23 5.07
CA GLU A 729 0.07 -32.51 4.36
C GLU A 729 1.25 -32.73 3.41
N SER A 730 1.87 -33.92 3.48
CA SER A 730 3.02 -34.29 2.66
C SER A 730 2.64 -34.84 1.30
N ASP A 731 1.48 -35.49 1.19
CA ASP A 731 0.95 -35.96 -0.10
C ASP A 731 0.41 -34.76 -0.88
N LEU A 732 1.02 -34.48 -2.04
CA LEU A 732 0.70 -33.30 -2.83
C LEU A 732 -0.75 -33.33 -3.37
N SER A 733 -1.25 -34.48 -3.78
CA SER A 733 -2.63 -34.59 -4.31
C SER A 733 -3.67 -34.38 -3.22
N LYS A 734 -3.42 -34.95 -2.03
CA LYS A 734 -4.28 -34.75 -0.87
C LYS A 734 -4.19 -33.30 -0.36
N SER A 735 -2.99 -32.73 -0.32
CA SER A 735 -2.78 -31.31 0.01
C SER A 735 -3.58 -30.38 -0.92
N GLU A 736 -3.56 -30.65 -2.23
CA GLU A 736 -4.31 -29.85 -3.20
C GLU A 736 -5.83 -30.02 -3.03
N SER A 737 -6.32 -31.22 -2.77
CA SER A 737 -7.73 -31.45 -2.49
C SER A 737 -8.19 -30.70 -1.24
N LEU A 738 -7.43 -30.77 -0.14
CA LEU A 738 -7.72 -30.04 1.10
C LEU A 738 -7.64 -28.52 0.90
N TYR A 739 -6.67 -28.04 0.11
CA TYR A 739 -6.58 -26.63 -0.26
C TYR A 739 -7.84 -26.15 -1.00
N ASN A 740 -8.29 -26.91 -2.00
CA ASN A 740 -9.48 -26.57 -2.80
C ASN A 740 -10.74 -26.46 -1.94
N GLU A 741 -10.91 -27.33 -0.95
CA GLU A 741 -12.02 -27.24 0.03
C GLU A 741 -11.91 -26.01 0.91
N ALA A 742 -10.72 -25.71 1.46
CA ALA A 742 -10.47 -24.53 2.28
C ALA A 742 -10.66 -23.24 1.49
N TRP A 743 -10.21 -23.20 0.23
CA TRP A 743 -10.41 -22.07 -0.67
C TRP A 743 -11.88 -21.84 -0.98
N LEU A 744 -12.62 -22.92 -1.22
CA LEU A 744 -14.06 -22.86 -1.45
C LEU A 744 -14.80 -22.25 -0.26
N ASP A 745 -14.50 -22.66 0.98
CA ASP A 745 -15.08 -22.08 2.18
C ASP A 745 -14.71 -20.60 2.33
N PHE A 746 -13.45 -20.25 2.08
CA PHE A 746 -12.95 -18.89 2.16
C PHE A 746 -13.67 -17.93 1.19
N VAL A 747 -13.76 -18.30 -0.11
CA VAL A 747 -14.44 -17.42 -1.10
C VAL A 747 -15.93 -17.23 -0.80
N HIS A 748 -16.58 -18.22 -0.16
CA HIS A 748 -17.97 -18.08 0.29
C HIS A 748 -18.08 -17.14 1.51
N VAL A 749 -17.17 -17.23 2.48
CA VAL A 749 -17.10 -16.28 3.60
C VAL A 749 -16.91 -14.86 3.07
N VAL A 750 -15.93 -14.68 2.16
CA VAL A 750 -15.68 -13.38 1.53
C VAL A 750 -16.93 -12.85 0.81
N GLY A 751 -17.53 -13.65 -0.05
CA GLY A 751 -18.62 -13.19 -0.91
C GLY A 751 -19.95 -13.01 -0.20
N LEU A 752 -20.31 -13.93 0.70
CA LEU A 752 -21.61 -13.94 1.35
C LEU A 752 -21.68 -13.11 2.64
N ARG A 753 -20.54 -12.80 3.24
CA ARG A 753 -20.48 -12.10 4.52
C ARG A 753 -19.59 -10.85 4.50
N GLU A 754 -18.32 -11.00 4.09
CA GLU A 754 -17.36 -9.93 4.30
C GLU A 754 -17.50 -8.81 3.25
N MET A 755 -17.69 -9.11 1.96
CA MET A 755 -17.97 -8.07 0.97
C MET A 755 -19.28 -7.30 1.26
N PRO A 756 -20.40 -7.95 1.62
CA PRO A 756 -21.59 -7.22 2.12
C PRO A 756 -21.33 -6.39 3.37
N ARG A 757 -20.40 -6.80 4.25
CA ARG A 757 -19.96 -6.00 5.40
C ARG A 757 -19.14 -4.80 4.97
N LEU A 758 -18.17 -4.99 4.06
CA LEU A 758 -17.31 -3.95 3.50
C LEU A 758 -18.09 -2.88 2.72
N ASP A 759 -19.27 -3.20 2.20
CA ASP A 759 -20.17 -2.23 1.57
C ASP A 759 -20.60 -1.09 2.53
N TYR A 760 -20.53 -1.32 3.88
CA TYR A 760 -21.05 -0.38 4.88
C TYR A 760 -20.07 -0.09 6.04
N LEU A 761 -19.12 -0.98 6.32
CA LEU A 761 -18.14 -0.80 7.39
C LEU A 761 -17.38 0.52 7.18
N ALA A 762 -17.26 1.35 8.23
CA ALA A 762 -16.57 2.63 8.21
C ALA A 762 -16.97 3.56 7.03
N GLY A 763 -18.22 3.52 6.61
CA GLY A 763 -18.75 4.30 5.48
C GLY A 763 -18.65 3.59 4.12
N GLY A 764 -18.21 2.33 4.09
CA GLY A 764 -18.08 1.52 2.89
C GLY A 764 -16.71 1.60 2.23
N PHE A 765 -16.26 0.52 1.59
CA PHE A 765 -14.98 0.40 0.90
C PHE A 765 -15.15 0.15 -0.60
N ASN A 766 -14.27 0.75 -1.39
CA ASN A 766 -14.20 0.52 -2.83
C ASN A 766 -13.32 -0.71 -3.16
N TYR A 767 -13.63 -1.87 -2.57
CA TYR A 767 -12.89 -3.12 -2.81
C TYR A 767 -12.94 -3.55 -4.29
N ARG A 768 -11.92 -4.30 -4.73
CA ARG A 768 -11.87 -4.90 -6.06
C ARG A 768 -12.98 -5.95 -6.22
N ILE A 769 -13.71 -5.86 -7.32
CA ILE A 769 -14.65 -6.90 -7.78
C ILE A 769 -13.97 -7.61 -8.95
N PRO A 770 -13.62 -8.90 -8.82
CA PRO A 770 -12.99 -9.66 -9.90
C PRO A 770 -13.87 -9.67 -11.17
N PRO A 771 -13.26 -9.64 -12.37
CA PRO A 771 -14.02 -9.82 -13.60
C PRO A 771 -14.63 -11.22 -13.65
N PRO A 772 -15.73 -11.43 -14.39
CA PRO A 772 -16.25 -12.78 -14.63
C PRO A 772 -15.30 -13.60 -15.52
N GLY A 773 -15.17 -14.88 -15.22
CA GLY A 773 -14.62 -15.85 -16.16
C GLY A 773 -15.59 -16.06 -17.33
N VAL A 774 -15.06 -16.17 -18.56
CA VAL A 774 -15.88 -16.35 -19.75
C VAL A 774 -15.33 -17.42 -20.67
N HIS A 775 -16.19 -18.37 -21.08
CA HIS A 775 -15.85 -19.46 -21.99
C HIS A 775 -16.66 -19.36 -23.29
N VAL A 776 -15.97 -19.44 -24.42
CA VAL A 776 -16.59 -19.42 -25.76
C VAL A 776 -16.38 -20.78 -26.45
N ASN A 777 -17.46 -21.53 -26.67
CA ASN A 777 -17.37 -22.85 -27.28
C ASN A 777 -18.61 -23.17 -28.14
N GLY A 778 -18.39 -23.58 -29.38
CA GLY A 778 -19.43 -24.04 -30.28
C GLY A 778 -20.58 -23.06 -30.54
N GLY A 779 -20.29 -21.73 -30.52
CA GLY A 779 -21.30 -20.69 -30.68
C GLY A 779 -22.07 -20.37 -29.38
N HIS A 780 -21.67 -20.92 -28.26
CA HIS A 780 -22.20 -20.62 -26.93
C HIS A 780 -21.17 -19.85 -26.10
N VAL A 781 -21.64 -18.87 -25.34
CA VAL A 781 -20.81 -18.07 -24.42
C VAL A 781 -21.33 -18.27 -23.00
N ALA A 782 -20.51 -18.90 -22.17
CA ALA A 782 -20.79 -19.12 -20.75
C ALA A 782 -19.96 -18.19 -19.87
N ALA A 783 -20.51 -17.77 -18.72
CA ALA A 783 -19.81 -16.92 -17.77
C ALA A 783 -20.05 -17.38 -16.33
N ASN A 784 -19.06 -17.19 -15.45
CA ASN A 784 -19.13 -17.49 -14.02
C ASN A 784 -18.35 -16.46 -13.19
N VAL A 785 -18.49 -16.50 -11.88
CA VAL A 785 -17.77 -15.63 -10.94
C VAL A 785 -16.98 -16.45 -9.92
N LEU A 786 -15.83 -15.94 -9.51
CA LEU A 786 -15.05 -16.52 -8.42
C LEU A 786 -15.75 -16.37 -7.07
N ILE A 787 -16.31 -15.20 -6.80
CA ILE A 787 -16.86 -14.83 -5.49
C ILE A 787 -18.37 -15.01 -5.48
N PRO A 788 -18.92 -15.94 -4.66
CA PRO A 788 -20.36 -16.10 -4.50
C PRO A 788 -21.05 -14.82 -4.01
N GLY A 789 -22.28 -14.60 -4.44
CA GLY A 789 -23.05 -13.38 -4.10
C GLY A 789 -22.91 -12.26 -5.13
N LEU A 790 -21.90 -12.30 -6.02
CA LEU A 790 -21.84 -11.41 -7.17
C LEU A 790 -22.83 -11.83 -8.26
N THR A 791 -23.34 -10.86 -9.01
CA THR A 791 -24.22 -11.10 -10.17
C THR A 791 -23.50 -10.71 -11.45
N ILE A 792 -23.77 -11.44 -12.55
CA ILE A 792 -23.21 -11.11 -13.86
C ILE A 792 -24.25 -10.41 -14.70
N ARG A 793 -23.87 -9.32 -15.36
CA ARG A 793 -24.67 -8.66 -16.39
C ARG A 793 -23.91 -8.58 -17.70
N TYR A 794 -24.64 -8.41 -18.82
CA TYR A 794 -24.04 -8.46 -20.14
C TYR A 794 -24.71 -7.52 -21.14
N THR A 795 -24.00 -7.27 -22.25
CA THR A 795 -24.52 -6.64 -23.49
C THR A 795 -24.07 -7.47 -24.70
N THR A 796 -24.86 -7.44 -25.79
CA THR A 796 -24.56 -8.20 -27.02
C THR A 796 -24.28 -7.29 -28.22
N ASP A 797 -24.30 -6.00 -28.02
CA ASP A 797 -24.07 -4.95 -29.03
C ASP A 797 -22.73 -4.22 -28.85
N GLY A 798 -21.90 -4.69 -27.92
CA GLY A 798 -20.62 -4.08 -27.56
C GLY A 798 -20.72 -2.80 -26.72
N SER A 799 -21.93 -2.39 -26.31
CA SER A 799 -22.11 -1.25 -25.39
C SER A 799 -21.57 -1.56 -24.00
N GLU A 800 -21.37 -0.52 -23.18
CA GLU A 800 -20.89 -0.67 -21.80
C GLU A 800 -21.93 -1.37 -20.93
N VAL A 801 -21.47 -2.34 -20.10
CA VAL A 801 -22.30 -3.08 -19.17
C VAL A 801 -22.59 -2.20 -17.95
N ARG A 802 -23.88 -2.05 -17.61
CA ARG A 802 -24.37 -1.22 -16.50
C ARG A 802 -25.23 -2.04 -15.54
N SER A 803 -25.50 -1.50 -14.35
CA SER A 803 -26.42 -2.13 -13.38
C SER A 803 -27.86 -2.35 -13.92
N SER A 804 -28.25 -1.63 -14.98
CA SER A 804 -29.53 -1.82 -15.71
C SER A 804 -29.44 -2.82 -16.88
N SER A 805 -28.25 -3.32 -17.24
CA SER A 805 -28.09 -4.30 -18.32
C SER A 805 -28.70 -5.64 -17.95
N PRO A 806 -29.09 -6.50 -18.93
CA PRO A 806 -29.64 -7.81 -18.68
C PRO A 806 -28.83 -8.66 -17.72
N LEU A 807 -29.52 -9.35 -16.80
CA LEU A 807 -28.91 -10.29 -15.87
C LEU A 807 -28.57 -11.61 -16.60
N TYR A 808 -27.32 -12.05 -16.49
CA TYR A 808 -26.90 -13.34 -17.03
C TYR A 808 -27.44 -14.49 -16.17
N LYS A 809 -28.11 -15.46 -16.79
CA LYS A 809 -28.71 -16.62 -16.13
C LYS A 809 -28.32 -17.96 -16.77
N GLN A 810 -27.95 -17.95 -18.04
CA GLN A 810 -27.62 -19.16 -18.80
C GLN A 810 -26.73 -18.81 -20.01
N PRO A 811 -26.02 -19.79 -20.61
CA PRO A 811 -25.17 -19.56 -21.78
C PRO A 811 -25.92 -18.86 -22.91
N LEU A 812 -25.23 -17.88 -23.56
CA LEU A 812 -25.76 -17.07 -24.64
C LEU A 812 -25.37 -17.68 -25.99
N THR A 813 -26.24 -17.51 -27.00
CA THR A 813 -26.00 -17.88 -28.41
C THR A 813 -25.83 -16.66 -29.31
N ALA A 814 -25.75 -15.46 -28.71
CA ALA A 814 -25.58 -14.21 -29.44
C ALA A 814 -24.23 -14.18 -30.18
N LYS A 815 -24.25 -13.65 -31.42
CA LYS A 815 -23.04 -13.44 -32.24
C LYS A 815 -22.55 -12.03 -32.11
N GLY A 816 -21.24 -11.82 -32.33
CA GLY A 816 -20.59 -10.50 -32.32
C GLY A 816 -19.85 -10.19 -31.05
N THR A 817 -19.78 -8.92 -30.68
CA THR A 817 -19.07 -8.46 -29.48
C THR A 817 -19.97 -8.51 -28.26
N ILE A 818 -19.66 -9.39 -27.32
CA ILE A 818 -20.40 -9.55 -26.07
C ILE A 818 -19.50 -9.06 -24.93
N LYS A 819 -20.08 -8.27 -24.04
CA LYS A 819 -19.40 -7.77 -22.83
C LYS A 819 -20.10 -8.31 -21.57
N PHE A 820 -19.30 -8.65 -20.58
CA PHE A 820 -19.75 -9.11 -19.26
C PHE A 820 -19.08 -8.31 -18.16
N ALA A 821 -19.81 -8.04 -17.07
CA ALA A 821 -19.25 -7.50 -15.85
C ALA A 821 -19.94 -8.12 -14.63
N ALA A 822 -19.17 -8.32 -13.55
CA ALA A 822 -19.67 -8.74 -12.26
C ALA A 822 -20.10 -7.51 -11.43
N PHE A 823 -21.17 -7.66 -10.65
CA PHE A 823 -21.75 -6.59 -9.83
C PHE A 823 -21.96 -7.06 -8.40
N ASN A 824 -21.66 -6.19 -7.42
CA ASN A 824 -22.07 -6.41 -6.04
C ASN A 824 -23.54 -6.03 -5.81
N GLN A 825 -24.02 -6.20 -4.57
CA GLN A 825 -25.42 -5.91 -4.20
C GLN A 825 -25.79 -4.42 -4.30
N LEU A 826 -24.80 -3.50 -4.21
CA LEU A 826 -24.99 -2.06 -4.40
C LEU A 826 -25.02 -1.64 -5.89
N GLY A 827 -24.84 -2.58 -6.81
CA GLY A 827 -24.79 -2.30 -8.24
C GLY A 827 -23.47 -1.70 -8.73
N ARG A 828 -22.38 -1.78 -7.93
CA ARG A 828 -21.04 -1.40 -8.35
C ARG A 828 -20.43 -2.52 -9.20
N ALA A 829 -19.89 -2.13 -10.34
CA ALA A 829 -19.28 -3.05 -11.32
C ALA A 829 -17.80 -3.30 -11.05
N GLY A 830 -17.35 -4.52 -11.34
CA GLY A 830 -15.95 -4.86 -11.59
C GLY A 830 -15.51 -4.55 -13.03
N ALA A 831 -14.30 -4.98 -13.38
CA ALA A 831 -13.80 -4.84 -14.74
C ALA A 831 -14.66 -5.62 -15.75
N THR A 832 -14.76 -5.06 -16.96
CA THR A 832 -15.54 -5.65 -18.06
C THR A 832 -14.69 -6.61 -18.87
N VAL A 833 -15.19 -7.82 -19.10
CA VAL A 833 -14.64 -8.80 -20.03
C VAL A 833 -15.33 -8.66 -21.37
N THR A 834 -14.56 -8.60 -22.45
CA THR A 834 -15.06 -8.50 -23.83
C THR A 834 -14.67 -9.74 -24.62
N VAL A 835 -15.63 -10.44 -25.20
CA VAL A 835 -15.39 -11.60 -26.07
C VAL A 835 -16.08 -11.43 -27.41
N LYS A 836 -15.56 -12.13 -28.42
CA LYS A 836 -16.19 -12.26 -29.73
C LYS A 836 -16.67 -13.69 -29.92
N ASN A 837 -17.95 -13.85 -30.29
CA ASN A 837 -18.56 -15.15 -30.60
C ASN A 837 -18.95 -15.23 -32.07
#